data_0bf4ff1579e17b9b6fa44096b5478830
#
_entry.id   0bf4ff1579e17b9b6fa44096b5478830
#
_cell.length_a   1.000
_cell.length_b   1.000
_cell.length_c   1.000
_cell.angle_alpha   90.00
_cell.angle_beta   90.00
_cell.angle_gamma   90.00
#
_symmetry.space_group_name_H-M   'P 1'
#
loop_
_entity.id
_entity.type
_entity.pdbx_description
1 polymer ?
#
loop_
_entity_poly.entity_id
_entity_poly.type
_entity_poly.pdbx_seq_one_letter_code
_entity_poly.pdbx_strand_id
1 'polypeptide(L)'
;MALDEIKIGGLGASRRRVEDNRFIRGKGNYVDDIVLPGMLHMEILRSPVAHARIKSIDVSKAYDIPGVRLVLTGEMMAARNLAWMPTLSYDTQAVLATDKVRFQGQEVAAVIADDPYIAKDACQAIVVEYEQLPVIVNPFQAMESGAEVIRDDKENQPGNKVFDWEIGDKAATDKAFADADVISKMELHYPRSHPSPMETCGSIADFNRATGKLTVYMTSQAPHIVRAAVAMVAELPEHMIRIVSPDLGGGFGNKVPIYPGYVISILASILTEVPVKWIEDKTGNLISTGFGRDVYLQGEMALRKDGKMLGMRMKTISDHGAFYADAQPSKFKIGLMHSAFAAYDLPAAHLESVGYYTNKAPGGVAYRCSFRVTEAMFFQERMVHAAANDLGMDQAEFRRINLVKDDMFPYRTAFGFLTDSGQYGKCLDIGMKAIGYDTYKAEQAEARSRGKLLGIGISTMTEPLGAGNSREYDILGIKMFDSAELRVHMTGKAILRTGAMNQGQGHQTTWAQIVAHELGIPADDVTVEEGDTDTAPFGMGTYASRSTPVAGAAVAMVARKIRAKARKIAAHLLEVSEEDIEWELGRFYVRSNKERGVTIQDCALAAYSNMPDGMEPGLENNAYYDPPNLTWPFAAYFVKVEVDAETGVWDVLKVVAVDDCGVRINPMVVEGQIMGGLTEAYAMASMQYQTYDDEGNCIGSNYMDYLLPTAWETPGFELHEVVTPCPHHPIGAKGVGECATVAGPAAFVNAVVDALGHLGVRNIDMPMMPNRVYEALTTGKDISGMPPVKMGD
;
A
#
# COMPACT_ATOMS: atom_id res chain seq x y z
N MET A 1 -28.62 -8.77 -32.50
CA MET A 1 -27.17 -8.92 -32.75
C MET A 1 -26.54 -9.03 -31.39
N ALA A 2 -25.73 -10.07 -31.13
CA ALA A 2 -25.02 -10.19 -29.85
C ALA A 2 -24.10 -8.96 -29.69
N LEU A 3 -24.01 -8.42 -28.46
CA LEU A 3 -23.09 -7.34 -28.14
C LEU A 3 -21.66 -7.91 -28.16
N ASP A 4 -20.71 -7.12 -28.62
CA ASP A 4 -19.29 -7.41 -28.56
C ASP A 4 -18.75 -6.88 -27.23
N GLU A 5 -18.23 -7.76 -26.38
CA GLU A 5 -17.76 -7.40 -25.04
C GLU A 5 -16.70 -6.29 -25.06
N ILE A 6 -15.78 -6.35 -26.00
CA ILE A 6 -14.75 -5.32 -26.14
C ILE A 6 -15.37 -3.98 -26.58
N LYS A 7 -16.34 -4.00 -27.47
CA LYS A 7 -17.01 -2.76 -27.96
C LYS A 7 -17.85 -2.08 -26.90
N ILE A 8 -18.46 -2.84 -25.98
CA ILE A 8 -19.19 -2.25 -24.84
C ILE A 8 -18.27 -1.88 -23.67
N GLY A 9 -16.97 -2.15 -23.79
CA GLY A 9 -15.98 -1.86 -22.76
C GLY A 9 -16.02 -2.83 -21.60
N GLY A 10 -16.29 -4.12 -21.84
CA GLY A 10 -16.25 -5.20 -20.85
C GLY A 10 -14.83 -5.60 -20.44
N LEU A 11 -14.70 -6.82 -19.88
CA LEU A 11 -13.40 -7.33 -19.41
C LEU A 11 -12.42 -7.49 -20.58
N GLY A 12 -11.14 -7.17 -20.30
CA GLY A 12 -10.06 -7.25 -21.28
C GLY A 12 -10.02 -6.07 -22.27
N ALA A 13 -11.03 -5.19 -22.28
CA ALA A 13 -10.99 -3.97 -23.08
C ALA A 13 -9.94 -3.00 -22.51
N SER A 14 -8.94 -2.63 -23.32
CA SER A 14 -7.95 -1.62 -22.96
C SER A 14 -8.56 -0.22 -23.10
N ARG A 15 -9.04 0.33 -22.00
CA ARG A 15 -9.71 1.63 -21.94
C ARG A 15 -8.91 2.66 -21.18
N ARG A 16 -8.85 3.89 -21.70
CA ARG A 16 -8.36 5.04 -20.93
C ARG A 16 -9.28 5.29 -19.74
N ARG A 17 -8.70 5.75 -18.62
CA ARG A 17 -9.48 6.11 -17.44
C ARG A 17 -10.48 7.22 -17.80
N VAL A 18 -11.73 7.05 -17.41
CA VAL A 18 -12.78 8.07 -17.64
C VAL A 18 -12.48 9.35 -16.86
N GLU A 19 -11.83 9.23 -15.72
CA GLU A 19 -11.41 10.31 -14.84
C GLU A 19 -10.41 11.26 -15.51
N ASP A 20 -9.52 10.76 -16.37
CA ASP A 20 -8.46 11.56 -17.00
C ASP A 20 -9.00 12.75 -17.79
N ASN A 21 -10.16 12.59 -18.41
CA ASN A 21 -10.78 13.65 -19.21
C ASN A 21 -11.07 14.93 -18.40
N ARG A 22 -11.45 14.80 -17.12
CA ARG A 22 -11.64 15.95 -16.23
C ARG A 22 -10.34 16.44 -15.60
N PHE A 23 -9.42 15.53 -15.22
CA PHE A 23 -8.15 15.88 -14.61
C PHE A 23 -7.26 16.72 -15.53
N ILE A 24 -7.06 16.30 -16.78
CA ILE A 24 -6.22 17.05 -17.74
C ILE A 24 -6.82 18.39 -18.19
N ARG A 25 -8.06 18.69 -17.79
CA ARG A 25 -8.76 19.96 -18.04
C ARG A 25 -8.86 20.83 -16.78
N GLY A 26 -8.16 20.49 -15.69
CA GLY A 26 -8.23 21.21 -14.43
C GLY A 26 -9.61 21.14 -13.75
N LYS A 27 -10.36 20.03 -13.95
CA LYS A 27 -11.68 19.80 -13.35
C LYS A 27 -11.63 18.69 -12.29
N GLY A 28 -10.47 18.45 -11.68
CA GLY A 28 -10.34 17.69 -10.46
C GLY A 28 -10.98 18.46 -9.29
N ASN A 29 -11.36 17.75 -8.25
CA ASN A 29 -11.91 18.31 -7.03
C ASN A 29 -11.20 17.68 -5.83
N TYR A 30 -10.03 18.21 -5.51
CA TYR A 30 -9.21 17.77 -4.38
C TYR A 30 -9.62 18.50 -3.09
N VAL A 31 -9.16 18.05 -1.95
CA VAL A 31 -9.53 18.68 -0.66
C VAL A 31 -9.16 20.17 -0.65
N ASP A 32 -8.01 20.53 -1.22
CA ASP A 32 -7.58 21.94 -1.25
C ASP A 32 -8.43 22.83 -2.20
N ASP A 33 -9.08 22.26 -3.21
CA ASP A 33 -9.97 22.98 -4.12
C ASP A 33 -11.31 23.38 -3.48
N ILE A 34 -11.69 22.74 -2.36
CA ILE A 34 -12.99 22.95 -1.72
C ILE A 34 -12.94 24.22 -0.88
N VAL A 35 -13.90 25.11 -1.10
CA VAL A 35 -14.11 26.35 -0.34
C VAL A 35 -15.52 26.38 0.21
N LEU A 36 -15.67 26.53 1.55
CA LEU A 36 -16.94 26.62 2.24
C LEU A 36 -17.15 28.05 2.78
N PRO A 37 -18.42 28.51 2.86
CA PRO A 37 -18.71 29.83 3.42
C PRO A 37 -18.24 29.96 4.87
N GLY A 38 -17.52 31.04 5.18
CA GLY A 38 -17.03 31.33 6.53
C GLY A 38 -15.90 30.42 7.01
N MET A 39 -15.28 29.68 6.10
CA MET A 39 -14.21 28.73 6.40
C MET A 39 -12.97 29.45 6.97
N LEU A 40 -12.45 28.89 8.07
CA LEU A 40 -11.17 29.26 8.67
C LEU A 40 -10.06 28.33 8.20
N HIS A 41 -8.83 28.77 8.37
CA HIS A 41 -7.61 28.04 8.00
C HIS A 41 -6.80 27.68 9.24
N MET A 42 -6.26 26.46 9.25
CA MET A 42 -5.46 25.96 10.36
C MET A 42 -4.02 25.73 9.91
N GLU A 43 -3.06 26.16 10.72
CA GLU A 43 -1.65 25.84 10.62
C GLU A 43 -1.15 25.19 11.90
N ILE A 44 -0.18 24.29 11.80
CA ILE A 44 0.36 23.54 12.94
C ILE A 44 1.81 23.97 13.21
N LEU A 45 2.06 24.40 14.43
CA LEU A 45 3.42 24.62 14.94
C LEU A 45 4.03 23.26 15.27
N ARG A 46 5.15 22.94 14.62
CA ARG A 46 5.89 21.69 14.78
C ARG A 46 7.16 21.89 15.58
N SER A 47 7.58 20.87 16.32
CA SER A 47 8.82 20.89 17.09
C SER A 47 10.04 21.00 16.17
N PRO A 48 10.96 21.94 16.45
CA PRO A 48 12.23 22.03 15.74
C PRO A 48 13.28 21.01 16.25
N VAL A 49 13.01 20.35 17.39
CA VAL A 49 13.93 19.41 18.04
C VAL A 49 13.33 18.02 18.14
N ALA A 50 14.19 17.00 18.13
CA ALA A 50 13.75 15.61 18.10
C ALA A 50 13.31 15.07 19.47
N HIS A 51 13.92 15.52 20.57
CA HIS A 51 13.59 15.02 21.89
C HIS A 51 13.81 16.10 22.96
N ALA A 52 12.73 16.54 23.58
CA ALA A 52 12.81 17.59 24.61
C ALA A 52 11.56 17.60 25.50
N ARG A 53 11.72 18.04 26.76
CA ARG A 53 10.61 18.45 27.62
C ARG A 53 10.16 19.85 27.21
N ILE A 54 8.85 20.06 27.20
CA ILE A 54 8.24 21.37 26.99
C ILE A 54 8.15 22.04 28.37
N LYS A 55 8.87 23.15 28.57
CA LYS A 55 8.81 23.93 29.82
C LYS A 55 7.65 24.91 29.84
N SER A 56 7.40 25.54 28.69
CA SER A 56 6.30 26.49 28.50
C SER A 56 5.96 26.66 27.03
N ILE A 57 4.70 27.02 26.78
CA ILE A 57 4.18 27.45 25.46
C ILE A 57 3.49 28.80 25.69
N ASP A 58 4.08 29.88 25.18
CA ASP A 58 3.46 31.23 25.22
C ASP A 58 2.81 31.54 23.86
N VAL A 59 1.49 31.55 23.88
CA VAL A 59 0.65 31.83 22.70
C VAL A 59 0.18 33.28 22.65
N SER A 60 0.55 34.15 23.62
CA SER A 60 0.02 35.50 23.77
C SER A 60 0.20 36.36 22.52
N LYS A 61 1.43 36.32 21.92
CA LYS A 61 1.73 37.10 20.72
C LYS A 61 1.00 36.59 19.45
N ALA A 62 0.58 35.35 19.43
CA ALA A 62 -0.24 34.85 18.33
C ALA A 62 -1.63 35.48 18.34
N TYR A 63 -2.21 35.69 19.52
CA TYR A 63 -3.49 36.39 19.65
C TYR A 63 -3.43 37.89 19.35
N ASP A 64 -2.23 38.50 19.38
CA ASP A 64 -2.06 39.90 18.99
C ASP A 64 -2.18 40.10 17.46
N ILE A 65 -2.13 39.05 16.69
CA ILE A 65 -2.21 39.10 15.22
C ILE A 65 -3.67 39.17 14.79
N PRO A 66 -4.11 40.26 14.11
CA PRO A 66 -5.49 40.36 13.65
C PRO A 66 -5.89 39.23 12.71
N GLY A 67 -7.05 38.63 12.94
CA GLY A 67 -7.58 37.52 12.17
C GLY A 67 -7.31 36.13 12.78
N VAL A 68 -6.54 36.05 13.87
CA VAL A 68 -6.42 34.81 14.65
C VAL A 68 -7.72 34.63 15.46
N ARG A 69 -8.31 33.44 15.37
CA ARG A 69 -9.58 33.09 15.99
C ARG A 69 -9.43 32.15 17.17
N LEU A 70 -8.49 31.22 17.10
CA LEU A 70 -8.25 30.20 18.11
C LEU A 70 -6.81 29.71 18.05
N VAL A 71 -6.19 29.47 19.18
CA VAL A 71 -4.92 28.75 19.30
C VAL A 71 -5.18 27.53 20.19
N LEU A 72 -4.83 26.33 19.68
CA LEU A 72 -4.95 25.08 20.41
C LEU A 72 -3.57 24.62 20.88
N THR A 73 -3.50 24.18 22.15
CA THR A 73 -2.31 23.58 22.76
C THR A 73 -2.60 22.18 23.29
N GLY A 74 -1.55 21.41 23.61
CA GLY A 74 -1.69 20.09 24.21
C GLY A 74 -2.50 20.09 25.51
N GLU A 75 -2.39 21.13 26.33
CA GLU A 75 -3.21 21.29 27.56
C GLU A 75 -4.71 21.40 27.24
N MET A 76 -5.07 22.17 26.21
CA MET A 76 -6.47 22.31 25.79
C MET A 76 -7.02 21.00 25.22
N MET A 77 -6.18 20.21 24.54
CA MET A 77 -6.54 18.88 24.08
C MET A 77 -6.74 17.93 25.27
N ALA A 78 -5.83 17.96 26.25
CA ALA A 78 -5.92 17.14 27.47
C ALA A 78 -7.19 17.44 28.29
N ALA A 79 -7.56 18.71 28.41
CA ALA A 79 -8.79 19.14 29.09
C ALA A 79 -10.08 18.56 28.45
N ARG A 80 -10.01 18.06 27.23
CA ARG A 80 -11.08 17.41 26.49
C ARG A 80 -10.87 15.91 26.28
N ASN A 81 -9.95 15.31 27.01
CA ASN A 81 -9.60 13.89 26.87
C ASN A 81 -9.00 13.51 25.50
N LEU A 82 -8.44 14.49 24.79
CA LEU A 82 -7.88 14.35 23.44
C LEU A 82 -6.37 14.61 23.38
N ALA A 83 -5.65 14.47 24.49
CA ALA A 83 -4.17 14.55 24.47
C ALA A 83 -3.58 13.44 23.58
N TRP A 84 -4.24 12.29 23.53
CA TRP A 84 -3.85 11.11 22.82
C TRP A 84 -4.97 10.60 21.92
N MET A 85 -4.61 10.14 20.73
CA MET A 85 -5.52 9.52 19.77
C MET A 85 -5.13 8.05 19.54
N PRO A 86 -6.09 7.17 19.23
CA PRO A 86 -5.77 5.80 18.87
C PRO A 86 -5.03 5.74 17.54
N THR A 87 -4.10 4.77 17.41
CA THR A 87 -3.51 4.37 16.14
C THR A 87 -4.20 3.12 15.60
N LEU A 88 -3.96 2.79 14.33
CA LEU A 88 -4.49 1.58 13.73
C LEU A 88 -3.73 0.31 14.17
N SER A 89 -2.76 0.43 15.07
CA SER A 89 -1.96 -0.66 15.66
C SER A 89 -2.31 -0.95 17.13
N TYR A 90 -3.48 -0.52 17.59
CA TYR A 90 -3.89 -0.66 19.00
C TYR A 90 -2.95 0.06 19.98
N ASP A 91 -2.28 1.10 19.53
CA ASP A 91 -1.46 2.00 20.34
C ASP A 91 -2.08 3.42 20.36
N THR A 92 -1.38 4.36 20.96
CA THR A 92 -1.77 5.77 21.02
C THR A 92 -0.66 6.67 20.52
N GLN A 93 -1.05 7.81 19.93
CA GLN A 93 -0.17 8.90 19.51
C GLN A 93 -0.65 10.20 20.11
N ALA A 94 0.29 11.08 20.53
CA ALA A 94 -0.06 12.42 20.97
C ALA A 94 -0.68 13.23 19.83
N VAL A 95 -1.75 13.96 20.09
CA VAL A 95 -2.38 14.86 19.11
C VAL A 95 -1.63 16.19 19.03
N LEU A 96 -1.44 16.84 20.18
CA LEU A 96 -0.49 17.94 20.38
C LEU A 96 0.37 17.59 21.59
N ALA A 97 1.67 17.82 21.50
CA ALA A 97 2.57 17.55 22.60
C ALA A 97 2.21 18.39 23.83
N THR A 98 2.11 17.75 24.99
CA THR A 98 1.76 18.40 26.27
C THR A 98 3.00 18.73 27.07
N ASP A 99 3.83 17.75 27.32
CA ASP A 99 4.97 17.80 28.24
C ASP A 99 6.30 17.45 27.57
N LYS A 100 6.25 16.74 26.44
CA LYS A 100 7.41 16.18 25.79
C LYS A 100 7.21 16.04 24.27
N VAL A 101 8.20 16.49 23.51
CA VAL A 101 8.31 16.15 22.08
C VAL A 101 9.25 14.95 21.91
N ARG A 102 8.92 14.07 20.97
CA ARG A 102 9.58 12.77 20.78
C ARG A 102 10.21 12.58 19.41
N PHE A 103 9.94 13.49 18.46
CA PHE A 103 10.59 13.55 17.16
C PHE A 103 10.55 14.97 16.60
N GLN A 104 11.49 15.32 15.71
CA GLN A 104 11.46 16.58 14.98
C GLN A 104 10.27 16.60 14.01
N GLY A 105 9.47 17.66 14.08
CA GLY A 105 8.23 17.76 13.29
C GLY A 105 6.97 17.35 14.05
N GLN A 106 7.07 16.89 15.31
CA GLN A 106 5.90 16.59 16.14
C GLN A 106 5.05 17.84 16.35
N GLU A 107 3.74 17.66 16.35
CA GLU A 107 2.74 18.71 16.53
C GLU A 107 2.78 19.24 17.97
N VAL A 108 2.89 20.58 18.14
CA VAL A 108 3.01 21.24 19.45
C VAL A 108 1.82 22.17 19.74
N ALA A 109 1.44 22.98 18.77
CA ALA A 109 0.28 23.86 18.84
C ALA A 109 -0.36 24.02 17.46
N ALA A 110 -1.59 24.52 17.41
CA ALA A 110 -2.26 24.83 16.16
C ALA A 110 -2.92 26.20 16.23
N VAL A 111 -2.82 26.97 15.15
CA VAL A 111 -3.48 28.27 15.01
C VAL A 111 -4.58 28.18 13.98
N ILE A 112 -5.74 28.70 14.32
CA ILE A 112 -6.91 28.82 13.46
C ILE A 112 -7.15 30.29 13.18
N ALA A 113 -7.17 30.69 11.90
CA ALA A 113 -7.27 32.10 11.50
C ALA A 113 -8.16 32.26 10.25
N ASP A 114 -8.45 33.50 9.91
CA ASP A 114 -9.27 33.88 8.75
C ASP A 114 -8.60 33.55 7.41
N ASP A 115 -7.27 33.39 7.42
CA ASP A 115 -6.45 33.25 6.24
C ASP A 115 -5.26 32.31 6.54
N PRO A 116 -4.78 31.48 5.60
CA PRO A 116 -3.67 30.57 5.85
C PRO A 116 -2.33 31.26 6.15
N TYR A 117 -2.10 32.45 5.59
CA TYR A 117 -0.87 33.23 5.86
C TYR A 117 -0.89 33.79 7.28
N ILE A 118 -2.05 34.31 7.72
CA ILE A 118 -2.25 34.76 9.11
C ILE A 118 -2.00 33.61 10.09
N ALA A 119 -2.54 32.43 9.79
CA ALA A 119 -2.31 31.25 10.62
C ALA A 119 -0.82 30.89 10.71
N LYS A 120 -0.10 30.93 9.61
CA LYS A 120 1.34 30.63 9.53
C LYS A 120 2.19 31.67 10.28
N ASP A 121 1.91 32.95 10.09
CA ASP A 121 2.59 34.05 10.83
C ASP A 121 2.36 33.93 12.34
N ALA A 122 1.13 33.62 12.74
CA ALA A 122 0.78 33.45 14.14
C ALA A 122 1.43 32.20 14.76
N CYS A 123 1.59 31.11 14.03
CA CYS A 123 2.40 29.97 14.48
C CYS A 123 3.84 30.38 14.80
N GLN A 124 4.46 31.24 13.98
CA GLN A 124 5.82 31.75 14.20
C GLN A 124 5.92 32.68 15.41
N ALA A 125 4.82 33.32 15.82
CA ALA A 125 4.77 34.18 17.00
C ALA A 125 4.65 33.41 18.33
N ILE A 126 4.33 32.12 18.30
CA ILE A 126 4.29 31.26 19.48
C ILE A 126 5.71 30.99 19.94
N VAL A 127 5.96 31.18 21.23
CA VAL A 127 7.26 30.88 21.84
C VAL A 127 7.17 29.60 22.67
N VAL A 128 8.00 28.62 22.34
CA VAL A 128 8.09 27.35 23.09
C VAL A 128 9.48 27.22 23.71
N GLU A 129 9.53 26.96 24.99
CA GLU A 129 10.76 26.72 25.74
C GLU A 129 11.00 25.22 25.88
N TYR A 130 12.12 24.74 25.33
CA TYR A 130 12.49 23.33 25.33
C TYR A 130 13.69 23.05 26.25
N GLU A 131 13.61 21.94 26.98
CA GLU A 131 14.76 21.32 27.65
C GLU A 131 15.11 20.04 26.89
N GLN A 132 16.20 20.06 26.16
CA GLN A 132 16.63 18.94 25.32
C GLN A 132 16.95 17.69 26.13
N LEU A 133 16.63 16.52 25.57
CA LEU A 133 16.89 15.21 26.12
C LEU A 133 17.83 14.42 25.17
N PRO A 134 18.47 13.35 25.63
CA PRO A 134 19.22 12.46 24.74
C PRO A 134 18.36 11.94 23.58
N VAL A 135 18.95 11.90 22.39
CA VAL A 135 18.28 11.47 21.15
C VAL A 135 18.74 10.06 20.76
N ILE A 136 17.81 9.24 20.34
CA ILE A 136 18.03 7.87 19.85
C ILE A 136 17.46 7.77 18.44
N VAL A 137 18.34 7.66 17.44
CA VAL A 137 17.96 7.55 16.01
C VAL A 137 18.18 6.15 15.44
N ASN A 138 18.72 5.23 16.24
CA ASN A 138 19.06 3.89 15.83
C ASN A 138 18.40 2.87 16.77
N PRO A 139 17.64 1.87 16.28
CA PRO A 139 16.98 0.89 17.14
C PRO A 139 17.98 0.05 17.97
N PHE A 140 19.24 -0.09 17.53
CA PHE A 140 20.27 -0.78 18.32
C PHE A 140 20.66 0.01 19.58
N GLN A 141 20.71 1.34 19.51
CA GLN A 141 20.88 2.19 20.69
C GLN A 141 19.66 2.10 21.63
N ALA A 142 18.46 1.99 21.06
CA ALA A 142 17.23 1.82 21.83
C ALA A 142 17.18 0.49 22.63
N MET A 143 18.00 -0.50 22.24
CA MET A 143 18.13 -1.81 22.91
C MET A 143 19.09 -1.76 24.11
N GLU A 144 19.96 -0.75 24.20
CA GLU A 144 20.99 -0.67 25.23
C GLU A 144 20.39 -0.53 26.63
N SER A 145 21.03 -1.14 27.60
CA SER A 145 20.63 -0.99 29.00
C SER A 145 20.86 0.45 29.47
N GLY A 146 19.78 1.10 29.94
CA GLY A 146 19.83 2.49 30.39
C GLY A 146 19.60 3.52 29.29
N ALA A 147 19.22 3.09 28.07
CA ALA A 147 18.78 4.01 27.03
C ALA A 147 17.61 4.87 27.52
N GLU A 148 17.58 6.14 27.10
CA GLU A 148 16.48 7.06 27.44
C GLU A 148 15.13 6.50 26.93
N VAL A 149 14.10 6.52 27.78
CA VAL A 149 12.78 5.99 27.44
C VAL A 149 11.98 7.04 26.68
N ILE A 150 11.68 6.72 25.42
CA ILE A 150 10.95 7.62 24.52
C ILE A 150 9.46 7.67 24.90
N ARG A 151 8.85 6.49 25.15
CA ARG A 151 7.43 6.35 25.50
C ARG A 151 7.25 6.18 27.02
N ASP A 152 7.74 7.16 27.78
CA ASP A 152 7.59 7.26 29.25
C ASP A 152 6.14 7.55 29.71
N ASP A 153 5.23 7.83 28.76
CA ASP A 153 3.79 7.89 28.96
C ASP A 153 3.12 6.53 29.23
N LYS A 154 3.83 5.42 28.97
CA LYS A 154 3.28 4.06 29.12
C LYS A 154 3.79 3.42 30.42
N GLU A 155 2.90 3.28 31.40
CA GLU A 155 3.22 2.80 32.75
C GLU A 155 3.89 1.39 32.80
N ASN A 156 3.59 0.52 31.83
CA ASN A 156 4.05 -0.88 31.83
C ASN A 156 5.01 -1.24 30.70
N GLN A 157 5.64 -0.25 30.08
CA GLN A 157 6.57 -0.49 28.98
C GLN A 157 8.03 -0.37 29.45
N PRO A 158 8.74 -1.48 29.63
CA PRO A 158 10.14 -1.42 30.01
C PRO A 158 11.01 -1.03 28.80
N GLY A 159 11.55 0.19 28.83
CA GLY A 159 12.43 0.70 27.79
C GLY A 159 11.70 1.00 26.47
N ASN A 160 12.41 0.84 25.35
CA ASN A 160 11.95 1.26 24.03
C ASN A 160 11.41 0.11 23.17
N LYS A 161 11.23 -1.10 23.71
CA LYS A 161 10.69 -2.24 22.94
C LYS A 161 9.20 -2.04 22.67
N VAL A 162 8.80 -2.09 21.39
CA VAL A 162 7.40 -1.98 20.96
C VAL A 162 6.69 -3.33 21.06
N PHE A 163 7.32 -4.37 20.51
CA PHE A 163 6.84 -5.75 20.54
C PHE A 163 7.99 -6.74 20.39
N ASP A 164 7.66 -7.99 20.71
CA ASP A 164 8.49 -9.17 20.52
C ASP A 164 7.56 -10.27 19.97
N TRP A 165 7.92 -10.86 18.83
CA TRP A 165 7.02 -11.77 18.11
C TRP A 165 7.80 -12.80 17.33
N GLU A 166 7.32 -14.04 17.34
CA GLU A 166 7.88 -15.14 16.54
C GLU A 166 6.78 -15.93 15.83
N ILE A 167 7.12 -16.57 14.71
CA ILE A 167 6.22 -17.45 13.94
C ILE A 167 7.02 -18.51 13.19
N GLY A 168 6.40 -19.65 12.92
CA GLY A 168 6.97 -20.79 12.20
C GLY A 168 7.26 -21.98 13.10
N ASP A 169 7.95 -22.99 12.56
CA ASP A 169 8.34 -24.21 13.28
C ASP A 169 9.86 -24.21 13.55
N LYS A 170 10.24 -23.76 14.75
CA LYS A 170 11.65 -23.70 15.15
C LYS A 170 12.30 -25.10 15.14
N ALA A 171 11.61 -26.13 15.62
CA ALA A 171 12.20 -27.47 15.73
C ALA A 171 12.44 -28.08 14.34
N ALA A 172 11.45 -27.97 13.42
CA ALA A 172 11.64 -28.39 12.02
C ALA A 172 12.74 -27.62 11.32
N THR A 173 12.85 -26.32 11.61
CA THR A 173 13.90 -25.45 11.05
C THR A 173 15.27 -25.84 11.58
N ASP A 174 15.45 -26.03 12.89
CA ASP A 174 16.71 -26.47 13.49
C ASP A 174 17.16 -27.82 12.90
N LYS A 175 16.22 -28.74 12.65
CA LYS A 175 16.52 -29.99 11.98
C LYS A 175 16.99 -29.78 10.54
N ALA A 176 16.32 -28.93 9.77
CA ALA A 176 16.72 -28.59 8.41
C ALA A 176 18.15 -28.03 8.34
N PHE A 177 18.55 -27.23 9.30
CA PHE A 177 19.91 -26.70 9.42
C PHE A 177 20.94 -27.77 9.82
N ALA A 178 20.55 -28.74 10.66
CA ALA A 178 21.42 -29.86 11.00
C ALA A 178 21.66 -30.82 9.80
N ASP A 179 20.71 -30.93 8.91
CA ASP A 179 20.73 -31.80 7.72
C ASP A 179 21.33 -31.08 6.48
N ALA A 180 21.72 -29.80 6.59
CA ALA A 180 22.17 -28.99 5.48
C ALA A 180 23.61 -29.30 5.05
N ASP A 181 23.86 -29.35 3.73
CA ASP A 181 25.20 -29.40 3.16
C ASP A 181 25.88 -28.03 3.12
N VAL A 182 25.08 -26.97 2.89
CA VAL A 182 25.53 -25.57 2.78
C VAL A 182 24.56 -24.68 3.55
N ILE A 183 25.09 -23.70 4.28
CA ILE A 183 24.30 -22.66 4.91
C ILE A 183 24.71 -21.32 4.32
N SER A 184 23.77 -20.68 3.59
CA SER A 184 23.93 -19.33 3.09
C SER A 184 23.45 -18.35 4.14
N LYS A 185 24.18 -17.21 4.32
CA LYS A 185 23.87 -16.18 5.31
C LYS A 185 23.81 -14.80 4.66
N MET A 186 22.93 -13.93 5.18
CA MET A 186 22.80 -12.56 4.71
C MET A 186 22.32 -11.64 5.83
N GLU A 187 22.86 -10.43 5.83
CA GLU A 187 22.41 -9.30 6.64
C GLU A 187 22.10 -8.14 5.71
N LEU A 188 20.96 -7.47 5.90
CA LEU A 188 20.43 -6.41 5.05
C LEU A 188 19.81 -5.31 5.89
N HIS A 189 19.88 -4.07 5.39
CA HIS A 189 19.05 -2.98 5.86
C HIS A 189 18.11 -2.55 4.72
N TYR A 190 16.81 -2.60 4.97
CA TYR A 190 15.82 -1.96 4.10
C TYR A 190 15.60 -0.54 4.63
N PRO A 191 16.05 0.50 3.93
CA PRO A 191 16.10 1.85 4.48
C PRO A 191 14.71 2.47 4.64
N ARG A 192 14.61 3.42 5.57
CA ARG A 192 13.41 4.22 5.80
C ARG A 192 13.06 5.02 4.55
N SER A 193 11.78 5.04 4.19
CA SER A 193 11.29 5.76 3.02
C SER A 193 9.88 6.35 3.25
N HIS A 194 9.53 7.34 2.44
CA HIS A 194 8.26 8.04 2.48
C HIS A 194 7.48 7.86 1.17
N PRO A 195 6.16 7.58 1.18
CA PRO A 195 5.35 7.37 -0.02
C PRO A 195 5.26 8.55 -0.97
N SER A 196 5.43 9.75 -0.46
CA SER A 196 5.47 11.03 -1.21
C SER A 196 4.36 11.23 -2.26
N PRO A 197 3.07 11.03 -1.92
CA PRO A 197 2.00 11.33 -2.87
C PRO A 197 2.06 12.80 -3.29
N MET A 198 1.65 13.11 -4.52
CA MET A 198 1.68 14.49 -5.02
C MET A 198 0.79 15.42 -4.19
N GLU A 199 -0.41 14.99 -3.84
CA GLU A 199 -1.26 15.62 -2.85
C GLU A 199 -0.85 15.16 -1.45
N THR A 200 -0.63 16.09 -0.54
CA THR A 200 -0.34 15.84 0.88
C THR A 200 -1.60 15.44 1.66
N CYS A 201 -1.48 15.28 2.97
CA CYS A 201 -2.64 15.09 3.84
C CYS A 201 -3.40 16.41 4.01
N GLY A 202 -4.72 16.33 4.13
CA GLY A 202 -5.56 17.51 4.36
C GLY A 202 -6.98 17.17 4.71
N SER A 203 -7.66 18.11 5.39
CA SER A 203 -9.07 18.00 5.76
C SER A 203 -9.76 19.34 5.81
N ILE A 204 -11.08 19.32 5.61
CA ILE A 204 -11.99 20.42 5.97
C ILE A 204 -13.05 19.79 6.87
N ALA A 205 -13.04 20.15 8.14
CA ALA A 205 -14.06 19.76 9.08
C ALA A 205 -15.14 20.84 9.13
N ASP A 206 -16.41 20.46 9.00
CA ASP A 206 -17.57 21.34 9.00
C ASP A 206 -18.61 20.80 10.00
N PHE A 207 -18.59 21.37 11.21
CA PHE A 207 -19.57 21.07 12.26
C PHE A 207 -20.78 21.98 12.13
N ASN A 208 -21.92 21.40 11.80
CA ASN A 208 -23.18 22.12 11.70
C ASN A 208 -23.85 22.19 13.09
N ARG A 209 -23.74 23.35 13.76
CA ARG A 209 -24.31 23.59 15.09
C ARG A 209 -25.83 23.41 15.16
N ALA A 210 -26.56 23.61 14.06
CA ALA A 210 -28.03 23.52 14.09
C ALA A 210 -28.50 22.05 14.10
N THR A 211 -27.74 21.15 13.48
CA THR A 211 -28.10 19.73 13.39
C THR A 211 -27.20 18.83 14.27
N GLY A 212 -26.06 19.33 14.75
CA GLY A 212 -25.04 18.57 15.43
C GLY A 212 -24.28 17.61 14.49
N LYS A 213 -24.49 17.68 13.16
CA LYS A 213 -23.83 16.83 12.17
C LYS A 213 -22.44 17.38 11.83
N LEU A 214 -21.46 16.48 11.78
CA LEU A 214 -20.09 16.75 11.34
C LEU A 214 -19.88 16.19 9.93
N THR A 215 -19.50 17.02 8.97
CA THR A 215 -19.00 16.60 7.65
C THR A 215 -17.50 16.87 7.59
N VAL A 216 -16.71 15.86 7.21
CA VAL A 216 -15.26 16.00 7.05
C VAL A 216 -14.88 15.63 5.61
N TYR A 217 -14.48 16.62 4.83
CA TYR A 217 -13.79 16.39 3.57
C TYR A 217 -12.33 16.10 3.89
N MET A 218 -11.80 14.95 3.47
CA MET A 218 -10.43 14.59 3.85
C MET A 218 -9.76 13.66 2.85
N THR A 219 -8.45 13.71 2.85
CA THR A 219 -7.62 12.80 2.09
C THR A 219 -7.53 11.46 2.81
N SER A 220 -8.45 10.53 2.52
CA SER A 220 -8.47 9.21 3.15
C SER A 220 -8.60 8.09 2.12
N GLN A 221 -7.79 7.03 2.29
CA GLN A 221 -7.91 5.79 1.52
C GLN A 221 -9.02 4.86 2.05
N ALA A 222 -9.53 5.11 3.26
CA ALA A 222 -10.48 4.24 3.95
C ALA A 222 -11.57 5.05 4.71
N PRO A 223 -12.45 5.78 4.02
CA PRO A 223 -13.39 6.72 4.64
C PRO A 223 -14.27 6.12 5.74
N HIS A 224 -14.76 4.88 5.55
CA HIS A 224 -15.64 4.23 6.53
C HIS A 224 -14.91 3.82 7.82
N ILE A 225 -13.65 3.37 7.73
CA ILE A 225 -12.84 3.05 8.92
C ILE A 225 -12.51 4.33 9.66
N VAL A 226 -12.12 5.38 8.91
CA VAL A 226 -11.82 6.69 9.49
C VAL A 226 -13.04 7.28 10.17
N ARG A 227 -14.26 7.09 9.63
CA ARG A 227 -15.49 7.52 10.30
C ARG A 227 -15.63 6.93 11.71
N ALA A 228 -15.34 5.64 11.88
CA ALA A 228 -15.38 5.00 13.20
C ALA A 228 -14.37 5.63 14.18
N ALA A 229 -13.14 5.92 13.72
CA ALA A 229 -12.13 6.57 14.55
C ALA A 229 -12.49 8.04 14.85
N VAL A 230 -13.03 8.77 13.86
CA VAL A 230 -13.52 10.16 14.07
C VAL A 230 -14.67 10.19 15.06
N ALA A 231 -15.55 9.18 15.09
CA ALA A 231 -16.62 9.09 16.07
C ALA A 231 -16.08 9.06 17.52
N MET A 232 -14.98 8.34 17.74
CA MET A 232 -14.31 8.30 19.05
C MET A 232 -13.71 9.66 19.43
N VAL A 233 -13.07 10.34 18.47
CA VAL A 233 -12.42 11.64 18.66
C VAL A 233 -13.42 12.78 18.86
N ALA A 234 -14.47 12.81 18.03
CA ALA A 234 -15.48 13.87 18.07
C ALA A 234 -16.53 13.68 19.15
N GLU A 235 -16.53 12.53 19.84
CA GLU A 235 -17.58 12.11 20.79
C GLU A 235 -18.99 12.19 20.19
N LEU A 236 -19.09 11.89 18.89
CA LEU A 236 -20.34 11.86 18.13
C LEU A 236 -20.67 10.45 17.67
N PRO A 237 -21.95 10.06 17.63
CA PRO A 237 -22.31 8.78 17.05
C PRO A 237 -22.03 8.77 15.53
N GLU A 238 -21.60 7.63 14.98
CA GLU A 238 -21.17 7.48 13.58
C GLU A 238 -22.18 8.04 12.56
N HIS A 239 -23.51 7.88 12.81
CA HIS A 239 -24.53 8.38 11.90
C HIS A 239 -24.64 9.92 11.86
N MET A 240 -24.01 10.61 12.80
CA MET A 240 -23.86 12.07 12.81
C MET A 240 -22.59 12.54 12.09
N ILE A 241 -21.79 11.62 11.60
CA ILE A 241 -20.52 11.91 10.94
C ILE A 241 -20.57 11.42 9.48
N ARG A 242 -20.28 12.34 8.57
CA ARG A 242 -20.07 12.05 7.15
C ARG A 242 -18.62 12.32 6.77
N ILE A 243 -17.93 11.31 6.26
CA ILE A 243 -16.61 11.47 5.67
C ILE A 243 -16.77 11.51 4.14
N VAL A 244 -16.16 12.49 3.52
CA VAL A 244 -16.11 12.64 2.07
C VAL A 244 -14.64 12.70 1.66
N SER A 245 -14.16 11.66 0.98
CA SER A 245 -12.88 11.69 0.29
C SER A 245 -13.15 12.03 -1.17
N PRO A 246 -12.81 13.26 -1.61
CA PRO A 246 -12.99 13.66 -3.01
C PRO A 246 -11.94 13.00 -3.90
N ASP A 247 -11.53 13.62 -4.99
CA ASP A 247 -10.40 13.13 -5.76
C ASP A 247 -9.14 13.08 -4.90
N LEU A 248 -8.39 11.97 -4.99
CA LEU A 248 -7.14 11.79 -4.27
C LEU A 248 -5.94 11.83 -5.23
N GLY A 249 -5.00 12.73 -4.94
CA GLY A 249 -3.74 12.90 -5.67
C GLY A 249 -2.66 11.90 -5.24
N GLY A 250 -3.00 10.60 -5.26
CA GLY A 250 -2.20 9.50 -4.77
C GLY A 250 -2.39 9.24 -3.29
N GLY A 251 -2.16 8.00 -2.89
CA GLY A 251 -2.23 7.58 -1.49
C GLY A 251 -1.00 6.77 -1.10
N PHE A 252 -0.76 5.65 -1.78
CA PHE A 252 0.39 4.75 -1.61
C PHE A 252 0.60 4.29 -0.16
N GLY A 253 -0.47 4.31 0.67
CA GLY A 253 -0.41 4.00 2.11
C GLY A 253 -0.28 5.22 3.02
N ASN A 254 0.16 6.39 2.53
CA ASN A 254 0.29 7.61 3.33
C ASN A 254 -1.05 8.08 3.92
N LYS A 255 -2.17 7.84 3.22
CA LYS A 255 -3.50 8.32 3.59
C LYS A 255 -4.39 7.22 4.21
N VAL A 256 -3.80 6.13 4.71
CA VAL A 256 -4.51 5.07 5.46
C VAL A 256 -4.62 5.45 6.95
N PRO A 257 -3.54 5.89 7.63
CA PRO A 257 -3.61 6.29 9.03
C PRO A 257 -4.41 7.57 9.26
N ILE A 258 -4.77 7.77 10.52
CA ILE A 258 -5.31 9.04 11.01
C ILE A 258 -4.15 9.82 11.62
N TYR A 259 -4.00 11.07 11.21
CA TYR A 259 -2.94 11.95 11.71
C TYR A 259 -3.48 13.03 12.65
N PRO A 260 -2.65 13.58 13.53
CA PRO A 260 -3.06 14.65 14.46
C PRO A 260 -3.76 15.82 13.78
N GLY A 261 -3.32 16.26 12.60
CA GLY A 261 -3.91 17.36 11.86
C GLY A 261 -5.41 17.17 11.55
N TYR A 262 -5.85 15.93 11.26
CA TYR A 262 -7.28 15.64 11.10
C TYR A 262 -8.06 15.84 12.40
N VAL A 263 -7.52 15.34 13.51
CA VAL A 263 -8.15 15.44 14.84
C VAL A 263 -8.26 16.90 15.28
N ILE A 264 -7.18 17.67 15.08
CA ILE A 264 -7.12 19.08 15.46
C ILE A 264 -8.14 19.90 14.64
N SER A 265 -8.24 19.68 13.31
CA SER A 265 -9.19 20.39 12.45
C SER A 265 -10.65 20.10 12.83
N ILE A 266 -10.96 18.85 13.20
CA ILE A 266 -12.28 18.45 13.69
C ILE A 266 -12.64 19.19 14.99
N LEU A 267 -11.73 19.14 15.97
CA LEU A 267 -11.95 19.82 17.23
C LEU A 267 -12.06 21.35 17.02
N ALA A 268 -11.22 21.92 16.19
CA ALA A 268 -11.27 23.35 15.87
C ALA A 268 -12.63 23.75 15.28
N SER A 269 -13.18 22.96 14.36
CA SER A 269 -14.51 23.19 13.77
C SER A 269 -15.65 23.09 14.82
N ILE A 270 -15.57 22.10 15.71
CA ILE A 270 -16.54 21.95 16.80
C ILE A 270 -16.48 23.17 17.75
N LEU A 271 -15.31 23.69 18.06
CA LEU A 271 -15.12 24.82 18.95
C LEU A 271 -15.50 26.16 18.33
N THR A 272 -15.25 26.36 17.07
CA THR A 272 -15.51 27.60 16.34
C THR A 272 -16.90 27.62 15.70
N GLU A 273 -17.55 26.45 15.58
CA GLU A 273 -18.85 26.26 14.92
C GLU A 273 -18.87 26.71 13.44
N VAL A 274 -17.70 26.72 12.80
CA VAL A 274 -17.53 27.05 11.38
C VAL A 274 -16.60 26.03 10.73
N PRO A 275 -16.59 25.92 9.37
CA PRO A 275 -15.65 25.03 8.68
C PRO A 275 -14.20 25.43 8.97
N VAL A 276 -13.34 24.43 9.19
CA VAL A 276 -11.88 24.63 9.38
C VAL A 276 -11.12 23.76 8.40
N LYS A 277 -10.29 24.38 7.57
CA LYS A 277 -9.41 23.75 6.59
C LYS A 277 -8.00 23.61 7.13
N TRP A 278 -7.46 22.40 7.04
CA TRP A 278 -6.05 22.09 7.22
C TRP A 278 -5.50 21.41 5.96
N ILE A 279 -4.42 21.95 5.41
CA ILE A 279 -3.65 21.30 4.32
C ILE A 279 -2.20 21.26 4.76
N GLU A 280 -1.66 20.07 4.86
CA GLU A 280 -0.25 19.86 5.19
C GLU A 280 0.64 20.29 4.03
N ASP A 281 1.70 21.06 4.29
CA ASP A 281 2.68 21.36 3.27
C ASP A 281 3.65 20.18 3.02
N LYS A 282 4.44 20.23 1.96
CA LYS A 282 5.35 19.14 1.60
C LYS A 282 6.43 18.88 2.65
N THR A 283 6.95 19.91 3.28
CA THR A 283 7.92 19.77 4.36
C THR A 283 7.29 19.07 5.55
N GLY A 284 6.11 19.53 6.00
CA GLY A 284 5.36 18.88 7.06
C GLY A 284 5.10 17.40 6.76
N ASN A 285 4.68 17.07 5.53
CA ASN A 285 4.45 15.69 5.09
C ASN A 285 5.73 14.84 5.16
N LEU A 286 6.88 15.37 4.73
CA LEU A 286 8.17 14.66 4.72
C LEU A 286 8.84 14.53 6.09
N ILE A 287 8.38 15.26 7.12
CA ILE A 287 8.99 15.20 8.47
C ILE A 287 8.10 14.57 9.54
N SER A 288 6.78 14.44 9.30
CA SER A 288 5.85 14.00 10.35
C SER A 288 4.88 12.91 9.97
N THR A 289 4.51 12.74 8.69
CA THR A 289 3.47 11.82 8.29
C THR A 289 3.99 10.63 7.51
N GLY A 290 3.65 9.43 7.97
CA GLY A 290 3.58 8.25 7.12
C GLY A 290 4.87 7.66 6.57
N PHE A 291 5.84 7.33 7.40
CA PHE A 291 7.04 6.61 6.95
C PHE A 291 6.82 5.10 6.89
N GLY A 292 7.42 4.46 5.88
CA GLY A 292 7.48 3.01 5.74
C GLY A 292 8.91 2.47 5.85
N ARG A 293 9.02 1.14 5.82
CA ARG A 293 10.29 0.42 5.82
C ARG A 293 11.05 0.55 7.13
N ASP A 294 12.38 0.76 7.10
CA ASP A 294 13.31 0.87 8.24
C ASP A 294 13.41 -0.43 9.04
N VAL A 295 13.80 -1.49 8.33
CA VAL A 295 13.92 -2.83 8.91
C VAL A 295 15.31 -3.39 8.65
N TYR A 296 15.94 -3.86 9.72
CA TYR A 296 17.18 -4.62 9.69
C TYR A 296 16.84 -6.10 9.66
N LEU A 297 17.44 -6.83 8.74
CA LEU A 297 17.10 -8.20 8.39
C LEU A 297 18.35 -9.06 8.44
N GLN A 298 18.32 -10.11 9.24
CA GLN A 298 19.35 -11.13 9.29
C GLN A 298 18.74 -12.49 9.00
N GLY A 299 19.35 -13.29 8.16
CA GLY A 299 18.84 -14.63 7.92
C GLY A 299 19.83 -15.62 7.38
N GLU A 300 19.41 -16.85 7.44
CA GLU A 300 20.17 -18.01 6.98
C GLU A 300 19.25 -18.97 6.24
N MET A 301 19.81 -19.62 5.22
CA MET A 301 19.14 -20.65 4.42
C MET A 301 19.92 -21.94 4.44
N ALA A 302 19.27 -23.01 4.83
CA ALA A 302 19.79 -24.37 4.81
C ALA A 302 19.55 -24.99 3.43
N LEU A 303 20.61 -25.55 2.81
CA LEU A 303 20.62 -26.02 1.42
C LEU A 303 21.25 -27.41 1.30
N ARG A 304 20.77 -28.19 0.34
CA ARG A 304 21.51 -29.35 -0.19
C ARG A 304 22.43 -28.91 -1.34
N LYS A 305 23.46 -29.69 -1.60
CA LYS A 305 24.41 -29.45 -2.70
C LYS A 305 23.76 -29.43 -4.09
N ASP A 306 22.62 -30.10 -4.27
CA ASP A 306 21.86 -30.11 -5.51
C ASP A 306 20.97 -28.85 -5.70
N GLY A 307 21.05 -27.90 -4.80
CA GLY A 307 20.34 -26.64 -4.84
C GLY A 307 18.98 -26.64 -4.15
N LYS A 308 18.53 -27.75 -3.55
CA LYS A 308 17.22 -27.79 -2.87
C LYS A 308 17.28 -27.06 -1.56
N MET A 309 16.32 -26.15 -1.34
CA MET A 309 16.06 -25.45 -0.07
C MET A 309 15.50 -26.44 0.96
N LEU A 310 16.06 -26.46 2.18
CA LEU A 310 15.62 -27.30 3.29
C LEU A 310 14.92 -26.49 4.38
N GLY A 311 15.38 -25.29 4.64
CA GLY A 311 14.80 -24.44 5.67
C GLY A 311 15.37 -23.02 5.66
N MET A 312 14.66 -22.11 6.30
CA MET A 312 15.04 -20.71 6.44
C MET A 312 14.77 -20.24 7.87
N ARG A 313 15.68 -19.46 8.42
CA ARG A 313 15.45 -18.67 9.64
C ARG A 313 15.80 -17.21 9.41
N MET A 314 14.95 -16.34 9.94
CA MET A 314 15.09 -14.89 9.79
C MET A 314 14.87 -14.20 11.14
N LYS A 315 15.68 -13.19 11.40
CA LYS A 315 15.51 -12.28 12.53
C LYS A 315 15.40 -10.87 12.00
N THR A 316 14.45 -10.09 12.52
CA THR A 316 14.26 -8.72 12.09
C THR A 316 14.21 -7.77 13.28
N ILE A 317 14.77 -6.58 13.09
CA ILE A 317 14.65 -5.45 14.01
C ILE A 317 14.05 -4.30 13.23
N SER A 318 12.86 -3.82 13.65
CA SER A 318 12.17 -2.72 12.97
C SER A 318 12.17 -1.45 13.80
N ASP A 319 12.39 -0.32 13.13
CA ASP A 319 12.35 1.02 13.72
C ASP A 319 10.95 1.63 13.47
N HIS A 320 10.21 1.85 14.54
CA HIS A 320 8.84 2.41 14.48
C HIS A 320 8.78 3.92 14.66
N GLY A 321 9.94 4.59 14.86
CA GLY A 321 9.95 5.98 15.24
C GLY A 321 9.35 6.18 16.64
N ALA A 322 8.84 7.38 16.91
CA ALA A 322 8.39 7.76 18.25
C ALA A 322 7.04 7.15 18.67
N PHE A 323 6.23 6.69 17.70
CA PHE A 323 4.91 6.11 17.94
C PHE A 323 4.67 4.89 17.06
N TYR A 324 3.98 3.91 17.59
CA TYR A 324 3.54 2.75 16.83
C TYR A 324 2.24 3.08 16.09
N ALA A 325 2.39 3.65 14.91
CA ALA A 325 1.29 4.19 14.11
C ALA A 325 0.92 3.36 12.87
N ASP A 326 1.39 2.12 12.80
CA ASP A 326 1.11 1.20 11.70
C ASP A 326 -0.39 0.95 11.52
N ALA A 327 -0.80 0.70 10.28
CA ALA A 327 -2.08 0.08 9.98
C ALA A 327 -1.83 -1.39 9.64
N GLN A 328 -2.06 -2.31 10.55
CA GLN A 328 -1.77 -3.72 10.32
C GLN A 328 -2.77 -4.66 10.99
N PRO A 329 -2.85 -5.92 10.53
CA PRO A 329 -3.67 -6.93 11.17
C PRO A 329 -3.31 -7.13 12.65
N SER A 330 -4.31 -7.27 13.51
CA SER A 330 -4.10 -7.41 14.95
C SER A 330 -3.23 -8.61 15.35
N LYS A 331 -3.22 -9.65 14.53
CA LYS A 331 -2.54 -10.92 14.79
C LYS A 331 -1.06 -10.92 14.42
N PHE A 332 -0.60 -9.98 13.60
CA PHE A 332 0.75 -9.97 13.04
C PHE A 332 1.47 -8.67 13.39
N LYS A 333 2.31 -8.71 14.41
CA LYS A 333 2.96 -7.54 15.01
C LYS A 333 3.86 -6.76 14.06
N ILE A 334 4.41 -7.42 13.04
CA ILE A 334 5.22 -6.80 11.98
C ILE A 334 4.54 -6.93 10.61
N GLY A 335 3.23 -7.02 10.56
CA GLY A 335 2.51 -7.25 9.32
C GLY A 335 2.78 -8.64 8.72
N LEU A 336 2.87 -8.72 7.39
CA LEU A 336 2.98 -9.97 6.66
C LEU A 336 4.44 -10.38 6.32
N MET A 337 5.42 -10.06 7.18
CA MET A 337 6.83 -10.45 6.98
C MET A 337 6.99 -11.96 6.74
N HIS A 338 6.17 -12.77 7.38
CA HIS A 338 6.13 -14.23 7.23
C HIS A 338 5.55 -14.71 5.87
N SER A 339 5.24 -13.81 4.94
CA SER A 339 4.95 -14.17 3.54
C SER A 339 6.21 -14.47 2.72
N ALA A 340 7.39 -14.20 3.26
CA ALA A 340 8.66 -14.56 2.63
C ALA A 340 8.67 -16.02 2.21
N PHE A 341 9.24 -16.28 1.04
CA PHE A 341 9.34 -17.62 0.42
C PHE A 341 8.01 -18.28 0.04
N ALA A 342 6.90 -17.56 0.00
CA ALA A 342 5.60 -18.15 -0.41
C ALA A 342 5.57 -18.65 -1.87
N ALA A 343 6.49 -18.18 -2.72
CA ALA A 343 6.66 -18.68 -4.09
C ALA A 343 7.49 -19.97 -4.17
N TYR A 344 8.18 -20.35 -3.09
CA TYR A 344 9.14 -21.44 -3.08
C TYR A 344 8.64 -22.64 -2.28
N ASP A 345 8.99 -23.83 -2.76
CA ASP A 345 8.78 -25.09 -2.05
C ASP A 345 9.82 -25.22 -0.92
N LEU A 346 9.52 -24.53 0.20
CA LEU A 346 10.34 -24.43 1.40
C LEU A 346 9.68 -25.23 2.54
N PRO A 347 10.30 -26.34 3.01
CA PRO A 347 9.62 -27.23 4.00
C PRO A 347 9.55 -26.67 5.41
N ALA A 348 10.51 -25.86 5.83
CA ALA A 348 10.59 -25.36 7.21
C ALA A 348 11.03 -23.89 7.23
N ALA A 349 10.42 -23.11 8.15
CA ALA A 349 10.81 -21.72 8.35
C ALA A 349 10.53 -21.27 9.78
N HIS A 350 11.38 -20.35 10.27
CA HIS A 350 11.21 -19.68 11.55
C HIS A 350 11.60 -18.22 11.43
N LEU A 351 10.77 -17.32 11.97
CA LEU A 351 10.96 -15.87 11.97
C LEU A 351 10.83 -15.34 13.40
N GLU A 352 11.82 -14.57 13.83
CA GLU A 352 11.78 -13.72 15.02
C GLU A 352 11.76 -12.25 14.63
N SER A 353 10.96 -11.44 15.29
CA SER A 353 10.82 -10.02 14.99
C SER A 353 10.65 -9.18 16.23
N VAL A 354 11.43 -8.10 16.33
CA VAL A 354 11.38 -7.16 17.44
C VAL A 354 11.23 -5.74 16.88
N GLY A 355 10.37 -4.93 17.50
CA GLY A 355 10.20 -3.52 17.17
C GLY A 355 10.70 -2.61 18.28
N TYR A 356 11.27 -1.46 17.89
CA TYR A 356 11.75 -0.44 18.84
C TYR A 356 11.27 0.94 18.49
N TYR A 357 11.07 1.78 19.54
CA TYR A 357 10.89 3.21 19.40
C TYR A 357 12.23 3.92 19.22
N THR A 358 12.23 4.97 18.39
CA THR A 358 13.34 5.92 18.19
C THR A 358 12.81 7.33 18.11
N ASN A 359 13.68 8.35 18.17
CA ASN A 359 13.30 9.75 18.03
C ASN A 359 13.17 10.18 16.57
N LYS A 360 12.54 9.35 15.75
CA LYS A 360 12.15 9.64 14.38
C LYS A 360 10.63 9.80 14.28
N ALA A 361 10.15 10.40 13.21
CA ALA A 361 8.71 10.45 12.92
C ALA A 361 8.08 9.05 12.95
N PRO A 362 6.77 8.89 13.23
CA PRO A 362 6.13 7.59 13.25
C PRO A 362 6.35 6.80 11.97
N GLY A 363 6.79 5.53 12.10
CA GLY A 363 7.05 4.63 11.00
C GLY A 363 6.01 3.52 10.91
N GLY A 364 6.14 2.68 9.87
CA GLY A 364 5.33 1.48 9.74
C GLY A 364 4.10 1.60 8.86
N VAL A 365 3.95 2.70 8.14
CA VAL A 365 2.91 2.85 7.12
C VAL A 365 3.03 1.75 6.07
N ALA A 366 1.90 1.21 5.65
CA ALA A 366 1.80 0.23 4.57
C ALA A 366 2.12 0.87 3.20
N TYR A 367 3.36 1.37 3.06
CA TYR A 367 3.85 2.06 1.88
C TYR A 367 3.91 1.10 0.70
N ARG A 368 2.98 1.25 -0.24
CA ARG A 368 2.81 0.51 -1.50
C ARG A 368 3.37 -0.91 -1.43
N CYS A 369 2.98 -1.59 -0.45
CA CYS A 369 2.89 -3.00 -0.20
C CYS A 369 2.19 -3.20 1.14
N SER A 370 1.42 -4.23 1.19
CA SER A 370 0.68 -4.57 2.38
C SER A 370 1.62 -5.01 3.48
N PHE A 371 1.70 -4.21 4.56
CA PHE A 371 2.13 -4.74 5.83
C PHE A 371 3.48 -5.47 5.81
N ARG A 372 4.55 -4.84 5.31
CA ARG A 372 5.93 -5.36 5.32
C ARG A 372 6.22 -6.50 4.31
N VAL A 373 5.36 -6.73 3.35
CA VAL A 373 5.60 -7.74 2.30
C VAL A 373 6.81 -7.36 1.43
N THR A 374 7.03 -6.07 1.18
CA THR A 374 8.17 -5.60 0.38
C THR A 374 9.50 -5.98 1.01
N GLU A 375 9.63 -5.77 2.31
CA GLU A 375 10.85 -6.12 3.06
C GLU A 375 11.07 -7.64 3.07
N ALA A 376 9.98 -8.40 3.21
CA ALA A 376 10.01 -9.86 3.15
C ALA A 376 10.49 -10.39 1.80
N MET A 377 9.94 -9.86 0.70
CA MET A 377 10.32 -10.28 -0.66
C MET A 377 11.70 -9.78 -1.06
N PHE A 378 12.10 -8.59 -0.61
CA PHE A 378 13.46 -8.10 -0.80
C PHE A 378 14.46 -9.05 -0.13
N PHE A 379 14.25 -9.39 1.15
CA PHE A 379 15.08 -10.36 1.85
C PHE A 379 15.12 -11.71 1.13
N GLN A 380 13.94 -12.24 0.77
CA GLN A 380 13.81 -13.50 0.04
C GLN A 380 14.69 -13.52 -1.21
N GLU A 381 14.56 -12.55 -2.09
CA GLU A 381 15.20 -12.57 -3.40
C GLU A 381 16.69 -12.22 -3.33
N ARG A 382 17.11 -11.46 -2.33
CA ARG A 382 18.52 -11.26 -2.02
C ARG A 382 19.17 -12.55 -1.47
N MET A 383 18.46 -13.24 -0.55
CA MET A 383 18.92 -14.55 -0.01
C MET A 383 18.98 -15.62 -1.09
N VAL A 384 17.98 -15.69 -1.96
CA VAL A 384 17.95 -16.62 -3.12
C VAL A 384 19.13 -16.37 -4.06
N HIS A 385 19.45 -15.10 -4.32
CA HIS A 385 20.61 -14.71 -5.12
C HIS A 385 21.93 -15.16 -4.45
N ALA A 386 22.09 -14.88 -3.15
CA ALA A 386 23.28 -15.28 -2.41
C ALA A 386 23.43 -16.80 -2.31
N ALA A 387 22.35 -17.53 -2.06
CA ALA A 387 22.33 -18.98 -1.98
C ALA A 387 22.77 -19.65 -3.28
N ALA A 388 22.27 -19.16 -4.43
CA ALA A 388 22.71 -19.65 -5.73
C ALA A 388 24.22 -19.42 -5.96
N ASN A 389 24.73 -18.24 -5.60
CA ASN A 389 26.15 -17.93 -5.71
C ASN A 389 27.02 -18.78 -4.78
N ASP A 390 26.59 -19.04 -3.53
CA ASP A 390 27.31 -19.88 -2.57
C ASP A 390 27.41 -21.34 -3.03
N LEU A 391 26.44 -21.81 -3.81
CA LEU A 391 26.44 -23.13 -4.44
C LEU A 391 27.17 -23.14 -5.79
N GLY A 392 27.57 -21.99 -6.34
CA GLY A 392 28.08 -21.87 -7.70
C GLY A 392 27.06 -22.25 -8.78
N MET A 393 25.76 -22.10 -8.47
CA MET A 393 24.65 -22.47 -9.34
C MET A 393 24.10 -21.25 -10.10
N ASP A 394 23.57 -21.53 -11.31
CA ASP A 394 22.90 -20.49 -12.09
C ASP A 394 21.66 -19.95 -11.37
N GLN A 395 21.47 -18.63 -11.40
CA GLN A 395 20.42 -17.91 -10.71
C GLN A 395 19.01 -18.33 -11.12
N ALA A 396 18.79 -18.58 -12.40
CA ALA A 396 17.50 -19.01 -12.91
C ALA A 396 17.25 -20.49 -12.60
N GLU A 397 18.28 -21.33 -12.71
CA GLU A 397 18.18 -22.77 -12.39
C GLU A 397 17.89 -22.99 -10.91
N PHE A 398 18.55 -22.27 -10.00
CA PHE A 398 18.26 -22.34 -8.57
C PHE A 398 16.79 -22.01 -8.26
N ARG A 399 16.24 -20.96 -8.91
CA ARG A 399 14.80 -20.63 -8.80
C ARG A 399 13.94 -21.75 -9.38
N ARG A 400 14.28 -22.25 -10.56
CA ARG A 400 13.55 -23.34 -11.25
C ARG A 400 13.44 -24.61 -10.38
N ILE A 401 14.48 -24.97 -9.66
CA ILE A 401 14.50 -26.12 -8.74
C ILE A 401 13.50 -25.92 -7.60
N ASN A 402 13.42 -24.71 -7.06
CA ASN A 402 12.72 -24.43 -5.79
C ASN A 402 11.36 -23.76 -5.92
N LEU A 403 10.99 -23.15 -7.05
CA LEU A 403 9.65 -22.61 -7.24
C LEU A 403 8.57 -23.69 -7.09
N VAL A 404 7.46 -23.33 -6.45
CA VAL A 404 6.27 -24.19 -6.39
C VAL A 404 5.81 -24.53 -7.80
N LYS A 405 5.58 -25.82 -8.08
CA LYS A 405 5.20 -26.31 -9.40
C LYS A 405 3.69 -26.21 -9.60
N ASP A 406 3.25 -26.12 -10.86
CA ASP A 406 1.86 -25.95 -11.25
C ASP A 406 0.94 -27.07 -10.68
N ASP A 407 1.44 -28.28 -10.54
CA ASP A 407 0.74 -29.46 -10.03
C ASP A 407 0.73 -29.56 -8.49
N MET A 408 1.42 -28.66 -7.79
CA MET A 408 1.43 -28.61 -6.32
C MET A 408 0.29 -27.75 -5.76
N PHE A 409 -0.40 -26.94 -6.57
CA PHE A 409 -1.49 -26.11 -6.09
C PHE A 409 -2.75 -26.91 -5.75
N PRO A 410 -3.48 -26.56 -4.66
CA PRO A 410 -3.17 -25.52 -3.68
C PRO A 410 -2.00 -25.93 -2.77
N TYR A 411 -1.00 -25.03 -2.63
CA TYR A 411 0.22 -25.28 -1.87
C TYR A 411 0.16 -24.56 -0.51
N ARG A 412 0.55 -25.25 0.57
CA ARG A 412 0.65 -24.67 1.91
C ARG A 412 2.10 -24.31 2.21
N THR A 413 2.34 -23.01 2.39
CA THR A 413 3.68 -22.49 2.73
C THR A 413 4.14 -22.92 4.12
N ALA A 414 5.44 -22.83 4.41
CA ALA A 414 6.01 -23.13 5.73
C ALA A 414 5.40 -22.30 6.86
N PHE A 415 4.93 -21.09 6.57
CA PHE A 415 4.24 -20.23 7.54
C PHE A 415 2.71 -20.40 7.56
N GLY A 416 2.16 -21.35 6.80
CA GLY A 416 0.76 -21.73 6.87
C GLY A 416 -0.18 -21.06 5.86
N PHE A 417 0.29 -20.15 5.00
CA PHE A 417 -0.52 -19.59 3.92
C PHE A 417 -0.90 -20.65 2.90
N LEU A 418 -2.07 -20.49 2.27
CA LEU A 418 -2.54 -21.36 1.20
C LEU A 418 -2.49 -20.61 -0.12
N THR A 419 -1.46 -20.86 -0.93
CA THR A 419 -1.39 -20.35 -2.31
C THR A 419 -2.22 -21.28 -3.21
N ASP A 420 -3.06 -20.72 -4.07
CA ASP A 420 -4.14 -21.48 -4.71
C ASP A 420 -3.98 -21.70 -6.21
N SER A 421 -3.16 -20.90 -6.90
CA SER A 421 -2.99 -21.00 -8.36
C SER A 421 -1.77 -20.24 -8.83
N GLY A 422 -1.11 -20.70 -9.89
CA GLY A 422 0.01 -20.01 -10.53
C GLY A 422 0.66 -20.84 -11.64
N GLN A 423 1.44 -20.18 -12.52
CA GLN A 423 2.33 -20.79 -13.52
C GLN A 423 3.72 -20.15 -13.38
N TYR A 424 4.36 -20.35 -12.23
CA TYR A 424 5.57 -19.64 -11.83
C TYR A 424 6.75 -19.92 -12.76
N GLY A 425 6.95 -21.17 -13.16
CA GLY A 425 7.99 -21.57 -14.12
C GLY A 425 7.81 -20.90 -15.49
N LYS A 426 6.58 -20.76 -15.96
CA LYS A 426 6.27 -20.10 -17.23
C LYS A 426 6.60 -18.60 -17.20
N CYS A 427 6.32 -17.91 -16.09
CA CYS A 427 6.71 -16.51 -15.93
C CYS A 427 8.23 -16.35 -15.97
N LEU A 428 8.97 -17.23 -15.29
CA LEU A 428 10.44 -17.25 -15.31
C LEU A 428 10.97 -17.45 -16.75
N ASP A 429 10.42 -18.42 -17.49
CA ASP A 429 10.86 -18.74 -18.86
C ASP A 429 10.62 -17.59 -19.84
N ILE A 430 9.46 -16.92 -19.76
CA ILE A 430 9.15 -15.77 -20.60
C ILE A 430 10.15 -14.64 -20.32
N GLY A 431 10.38 -14.33 -19.06
CA GLY A 431 11.29 -13.25 -18.68
C GLY A 431 12.75 -13.55 -19.05
N MET A 432 13.23 -14.78 -18.85
CA MET A 432 14.56 -15.21 -19.27
C MET A 432 14.78 -15.02 -20.79
N LYS A 433 13.80 -15.44 -21.58
CA LYS A 433 13.85 -15.26 -23.03
C LYS A 433 13.85 -13.77 -23.41
N ALA A 434 12.99 -12.97 -22.80
CA ALA A 434 12.84 -11.56 -23.13
C ALA A 434 14.08 -10.74 -22.75
N ILE A 435 14.74 -11.03 -21.62
CA ILE A 435 15.97 -10.34 -21.19
C ILE A 435 17.22 -10.79 -21.98
N GLY A 436 17.15 -11.90 -22.71
CA GLY A 436 18.28 -12.48 -23.42
C GLY A 436 19.22 -13.27 -22.50
N TYR A 437 18.67 -14.00 -21.53
CA TYR A 437 19.45 -14.68 -20.49
C TYR A 437 20.42 -15.75 -21.04
N ASP A 438 20.05 -16.44 -22.13
CA ASP A 438 20.85 -17.51 -22.72
C ASP A 438 22.22 -17.04 -23.25
N THR A 439 22.31 -15.79 -23.73
CA THR A 439 23.55 -15.18 -24.26
C THR A 439 24.28 -14.35 -23.23
N TYR A 440 23.66 -14.08 -22.12
CA TYR A 440 24.11 -13.09 -21.13
C TYR A 440 25.53 -13.36 -20.59
N LYS A 441 25.87 -14.60 -20.24
CA LYS A 441 27.18 -14.91 -19.68
C LYS A 441 28.33 -14.64 -20.66
N ALA A 442 28.10 -14.87 -21.97
CA ALA A 442 29.06 -14.53 -23.01
C ALA A 442 29.18 -13.01 -23.19
N GLU A 443 28.06 -12.31 -23.19
CA GLU A 443 28.03 -10.84 -23.25
C GLU A 443 28.73 -10.21 -22.05
N GLN A 444 28.51 -10.74 -20.84
CA GLN A 444 29.16 -10.29 -19.61
C GLN A 444 30.71 -10.46 -19.69
N ALA A 445 31.16 -11.60 -20.14
CA ALA A 445 32.59 -11.90 -20.31
C ALA A 445 33.25 -10.98 -21.37
N GLU A 446 32.55 -10.74 -22.47
CA GLU A 446 32.99 -9.82 -23.52
C GLU A 446 33.04 -8.37 -23.00
N ALA A 447 31.99 -7.90 -22.30
CA ALA A 447 31.94 -6.58 -21.73
C ALA A 447 33.11 -6.35 -20.74
N ARG A 448 33.38 -7.31 -19.86
CA ARG A 448 34.52 -7.24 -18.94
C ARG A 448 35.88 -7.10 -19.66
N SER A 449 36.06 -7.76 -20.81
CA SER A 449 37.28 -7.62 -21.60
C SER A 449 37.51 -6.19 -22.12
N ARG A 450 36.42 -5.37 -22.15
CA ARG A 450 36.41 -3.97 -22.56
C ARG A 450 36.34 -3.00 -21.38
N GLY A 451 36.47 -3.49 -20.15
CA GLY A 451 36.38 -2.70 -18.92
C GLY A 451 34.96 -2.27 -18.54
N LYS A 452 33.93 -2.93 -19.09
CA LYS A 452 32.51 -2.71 -18.77
C LYS A 452 31.98 -3.78 -17.84
N LEU A 453 31.15 -3.42 -16.88
CA LEU A 453 30.61 -4.34 -15.87
C LEU A 453 29.10 -4.52 -16.09
N LEU A 454 28.73 -5.59 -16.80
CA LEU A 454 27.33 -5.95 -17.02
C LEU A 454 26.82 -6.85 -15.89
N GLY A 455 25.55 -6.67 -15.51
CA GLY A 455 24.87 -7.54 -14.56
C GLY A 455 23.41 -7.79 -14.93
N ILE A 456 22.90 -8.99 -14.61
CA ILE A 456 21.47 -9.31 -14.65
C ILE A 456 20.99 -9.69 -13.26
N GLY A 457 19.92 -9.04 -12.82
CA GLY A 457 19.19 -9.38 -11.62
C GLY A 457 17.85 -10.03 -11.93
N ILE A 458 17.52 -11.07 -11.19
CA ILE A 458 16.25 -11.77 -11.23
C ILE A 458 15.58 -11.60 -9.86
N SER A 459 14.28 -11.35 -9.86
CA SER A 459 13.45 -11.40 -8.66
C SER A 459 12.12 -12.07 -9.00
N THR A 460 11.70 -13.02 -8.16
CA THR A 460 10.43 -13.71 -8.31
C THR A 460 9.64 -13.63 -7.03
N MET A 461 8.33 -13.43 -7.13
CA MET A 461 7.52 -13.33 -5.93
C MET A 461 6.09 -13.82 -6.15
N THR A 462 5.48 -14.29 -5.06
CA THR A 462 4.03 -14.28 -4.88
C THR A 462 3.71 -13.61 -3.56
N GLU A 463 2.68 -12.81 -3.52
CA GLU A 463 2.33 -12.03 -2.33
C GLU A 463 0.86 -12.22 -1.91
N PRO A 464 0.56 -12.12 -0.59
CA PRO A 464 -0.78 -12.23 -0.06
C PRO A 464 -1.57 -10.93 -0.28
N LEU A 465 -2.28 -10.81 -1.39
CA LEU A 465 -3.07 -9.63 -1.74
C LEU A 465 -4.57 -9.80 -1.49
N GLY A 466 -5.24 -8.65 -1.41
CA GLY A 466 -6.67 -8.62 -1.15
C GLY A 466 -6.99 -8.84 0.31
N ALA A 467 -6.30 -8.14 1.21
CA ALA A 467 -6.59 -8.16 2.65
C ALA A 467 -8.09 -8.05 2.91
N GLY A 468 -8.76 -9.18 3.05
CA GLY A 468 -10.21 -9.33 3.07
C GLY A 468 -10.71 -10.60 3.69
N ASN A 469 -9.88 -11.57 3.97
CA ASN A 469 -10.30 -12.79 4.67
C ASN A 469 -10.50 -12.52 6.16
N SER A 470 -11.74 -12.23 6.56
CA SER A 470 -12.09 -11.84 7.94
C SER A 470 -11.83 -12.90 9.00
N ARG A 471 -11.59 -14.17 8.60
CA ARG A 471 -11.21 -15.23 9.55
C ARG A 471 -9.78 -15.05 10.05
N GLU A 472 -8.92 -14.48 9.22
CA GLU A 472 -7.48 -14.37 9.48
C GLU A 472 -7.05 -12.94 9.76
N TYR A 473 -7.79 -11.95 9.24
CA TYR A 473 -7.42 -10.53 9.29
C TYR A 473 -8.53 -9.66 9.87
N ASP A 474 -8.13 -8.61 10.57
CA ASP A 474 -8.97 -7.50 10.99
C ASP A 474 -8.13 -6.22 11.09
N ILE A 475 -8.78 -5.07 11.12
CA ILE A 475 -8.19 -3.81 11.56
C ILE A 475 -9.12 -3.26 12.64
N LEU A 476 -8.60 -2.98 13.82
CA LEU A 476 -9.38 -2.55 14.98
C LEU A 476 -10.58 -3.48 15.31
N GLY A 477 -10.43 -4.78 15.06
CA GLY A 477 -11.51 -5.77 15.24
C GLY A 477 -12.59 -5.74 14.15
N ILE A 478 -12.48 -4.86 13.15
CA ILE A 478 -13.44 -4.73 12.07
C ILE A 478 -13.13 -5.77 10.98
N LYS A 479 -14.16 -6.47 10.53
CA LYS A 479 -14.05 -7.49 9.47
C LYS A 479 -13.70 -6.86 8.13
N MET A 480 -12.88 -7.57 7.35
CA MET A 480 -12.23 -7.07 6.14
C MET A 480 -13.04 -7.28 4.85
N PHE A 481 -14.37 -7.39 4.90
CA PHE A 481 -15.22 -7.50 3.73
C PHE A 481 -15.32 -6.15 2.96
N ASP A 482 -15.89 -6.20 1.76
CA ASP A 482 -16.31 -5.02 1.02
C ASP A 482 -17.72 -5.20 0.45
N SER A 483 -18.33 -4.10 0.00
CA SER A 483 -19.68 -4.11 -0.52
C SER A 483 -19.85 -3.25 -1.77
N ALA A 484 -20.90 -3.54 -2.52
CA ALA A 484 -21.32 -2.78 -3.68
C ALA A 484 -22.85 -2.68 -3.74
N GLU A 485 -23.36 -1.51 -4.14
CA GLU A 485 -24.75 -1.24 -4.50
C GLU A 485 -24.82 -0.92 -5.98
N LEU A 486 -25.77 -1.53 -6.69
CA LEU A 486 -26.01 -1.28 -8.12
C LEU A 486 -27.47 -1.04 -8.36
N ARG A 487 -27.76 0.06 -9.06
CA ARG A 487 -29.11 0.42 -9.52
C ARG A 487 -29.09 0.64 -11.02
N VAL A 488 -29.98 -0.06 -11.74
CA VAL A 488 -30.24 0.17 -13.16
C VAL A 488 -31.53 0.97 -13.27
N HIS A 489 -31.45 2.16 -13.84
CA HIS A 489 -32.59 3.06 -14.03
C HIS A 489 -33.46 2.63 -15.23
N MET A 490 -34.69 3.15 -15.31
CA MET A 490 -35.63 2.87 -16.43
C MET A 490 -35.05 3.11 -17.83
N THR A 491 -34.03 3.99 -17.92
CA THR A 491 -33.33 4.27 -19.18
C THR A 491 -32.31 3.20 -19.56
N GLY A 492 -32.09 2.18 -18.70
CA GLY A 492 -31.07 1.15 -18.88
C GLY A 492 -29.67 1.58 -18.51
N LYS A 493 -29.48 2.83 -18.04
CA LYS A 493 -28.19 3.28 -17.46
C LYS A 493 -28.11 2.93 -16.01
N ALA A 494 -26.88 2.80 -15.48
CA ALA A 494 -26.65 2.32 -14.13
C ALA A 494 -25.82 3.28 -13.28
N ILE A 495 -26.07 3.25 -11.98
CA ILE A 495 -25.21 3.83 -10.96
C ILE A 495 -24.71 2.72 -10.04
N LEU A 496 -23.40 2.67 -9.86
CA LEU A 496 -22.69 1.75 -8.97
C LEU A 496 -22.05 2.52 -7.83
N ARG A 497 -22.22 2.03 -6.60
CA ARG A 497 -21.58 2.56 -5.39
C ARG A 497 -20.78 1.49 -4.71
N THR A 498 -19.57 1.80 -4.28
CA THR A 498 -18.69 0.86 -3.56
C THR A 498 -18.07 1.49 -2.33
N GLY A 499 -17.71 0.66 -1.35
CA GLY A 499 -16.94 1.07 -0.17
C GLY A 499 -15.44 1.23 -0.41
N ALA A 500 -14.95 0.96 -1.62
CA ALA A 500 -13.58 1.23 -2.02
C ALA A 500 -13.33 2.74 -2.22
N MET A 501 -12.05 3.12 -2.42
CA MET A 501 -11.67 4.51 -2.67
C MET A 501 -10.68 4.63 -3.81
N ASN A 502 -11.02 5.41 -4.83
CA ASN A 502 -10.13 5.70 -5.96
C ASN A 502 -9.03 6.69 -5.54
N GLN A 503 -7.79 6.39 -5.91
CA GLN A 503 -6.62 7.23 -5.64
C GLN A 503 -5.83 7.50 -6.92
N GLY A 504 -6.46 7.31 -8.08
CA GLY A 504 -5.85 7.41 -9.41
C GLY A 504 -5.63 6.07 -10.12
N GLN A 505 -5.91 4.93 -9.48
CA GLN A 505 -5.77 3.59 -10.08
C GLN A 505 -6.94 3.17 -11.00
N GLY A 506 -7.88 4.08 -11.29
CA GLY A 506 -8.86 3.89 -12.34
C GLY A 506 -10.08 3.06 -11.95
N HIS A 507 -10.55 3.12 -10.71
CA HIS A 507 -11.71 2.38 -10.22
C HIS A 507 -12.97 2.70 -11.01
N GLN A 508 -13.24 3.99 -11.31
CA GLN A 508 -14.43 4.40 -12.06
C GLN A 508 -14.50 3.70 -13.42
N THR A 509 -13.35 3.47 -14.05
CA THR A 509 -13.25 2.77 -15.32
C THR A 509 -13.42 1.26 -15.15
N THR A 510 -12.67 0.66 -14.24
CA THR A 510 -12.62 -0.80 -14.08
C THR A 510 -13.91 -1.37 -13.49
N TRP A 511 -14.56 -0.69 -12.56
CA TRP A 511 -15.85 -1.12 -12.03
C TRP A 511 -16.96 -1.06 -13.09
N ALA A 512 -16.97 -0.02 -13.92
CA ALA A 512 -17.89 0.06 -15.06
C ALA A 512 -17.68 -1.09 -16.05
N GLN A 513 -16.44 -1.54 -16.26
CA GLN A 513 -16.13 -2.70 -17.12
C GLN A 513 -16.66 -4.01 -16.55
N ILE A 514 -16.62 -4.20 -15.22
CA ILE A 514 -17.21 -5.38 -14.57
C ILE A 514 -18.74 -5.38 -14.78
N VAL A 515 -19.40 -4.24 -14.59
CA VAL A 515 -20.84 -4.12 -14.81
C VAL A 515 -21.19 -4.38 -16.28
N ALA A 516 -20.39 -3.85 -17.21
CA ALA A 516 -20.57 -4.10 -18.65
C ALA A 516 -20.48 -5.60 -18.97
N HIS A 517 -19.47 -6.29 -18.44
CA HIS A 517 -19.30 -7.73 -18.61
C HIS A 517 -20.50 -8.53 -18.05
N GLU A 518 -20.94 -8.21 -16.85
CA GLU A 518 -21.97 -9.00 -16.15
C GLU A 518 -23.39 -8.71 -16.64
N LEU A 519 -23.67 -7.50 -17.15
CA LEU A 519 -25.03 -7.07 -17.53
C LEU A 519 -25.20 -6.70 -19.01
N GLY A 520 -24.11 -6.50 -19.76
CA GLY A 520 -24.18 -6.00 -21.14
C GLY A 520 -24.63 -4.54 -21.25
N ILE A 521 -24.54 -3.77 -20.16
CA ILE A 521 -24.69 -2.32 -20.17
C ILE A 521 -23.36 -1.72 -20.61
N PRO A 522 -23.30 -0.86 -21.63
CA PRO A 522 -22.04 -0.23 -22.03
C PRO A 522 -21.37 0.46 -20.83
N ALA A 523 -20.05 0.28 -20.68
CA ALA A 523 -19.32 0.87 -19.55
C ALA A 523 -19.47 2.40 -19.47
N ASP A 524 -19.69 3.08 -20.61
CA ASP A 524 -19.94 4.53 -20.64
C ASP A 524 -21.33 4.93 -20.09
N ASP A 525 -22.24 3.97 -19.91
CA ASP A 525 -23.56 4.15 -19.32
C ASP A 525 -23.61 3.78 -17.83
N VAL A 526 -22.46 3.51 -17.23
CA VAL A 526 -22.31 3.19 -15.81
C VAL A 526 -21.57 4.31 -15.07
N THR A 527 -22.28 5.01 -14.18
CA THR A 527 -21.67 5.98 -13.27
C THR A 527 -21.17 5.25 -12.01
N VAL A 528 -19.95 5.54 -11.57
CA VAL A 528 -19.37 4.96 -10.34
C VAL A 528 -19.15 6.06 -9.31
N GLU A 529 -19.64 5.82 -8.09
CA GLU A 529 -19.50 6.71 -6.93
C GLU A 529 -18.77 5.99 -5.79
N GLU A 530 -17.78 6.66 -5.20
CA GLU A 530 -16.93 6.18 -4.11
C GLU A 530 -16.61 7.32 -3.15
N GLY A 531 -16.09 7.00 -1.97
CA GLY A 531 -15.46 7.98 -1.08
C GLY A 531 -16.39 8.79 -0.17
N ASP A 532 -17.70 8.60 -0.24
CA ASP A 532 -18.69 9.30 0.60
C ASP A 532 -19.45 8.29 1.46
N THR A 533 -19.30 8.39 2.78
CA THR A 533 -19.87 7.42 3.73
C THR A 533 -21.37 7.50 3.91
N ASP A 534 -22.02 8.56 3.42
CA ASP A 534 -23.50 8.67 3.44
C ASP A 534 -24.12 8.06 2.18
N THR A 535 -23.41 8.01 1.07
CA THR A 535 -23.95 7.52 -0.21
C THR A 535 -23.42 6.14 -0.58
N ALA A 536 -22.15 5.83 -0.29
CA ALA A 536 -21.54 4.53 -0.57
C ALA A 536 -21.81 3.52 0.56
N PRO A 537 -22.04 2.23 0.24
CA PRO A 537 -22.18 1.20 1.26
C PRO A 537 -20.84 1.00 2.00
N PHE A 538 -20.92 0.40 3.20
CA PHE A 538 -19.73 0.18 4.03
C PHE A 538 -18.67 -0.64 3.31
N GLY A 539 -17.40 -0.21 3.39
CA GLY A 539 -16.24 -0.95 2.91
C GLY A 539 -14.97 -0.52 3.62
N MET A 540 -13.94 -1.34 3.49
CA MET A 540 -12.67 -1.15 4.18
C MET A 540 -11.71 -0.20 3.44
N GLY A 541 -12.12 0.36 2.28
CA GLY A 541 -11.29 1.26 1.49
C GLY A 541 -10.25 0.53 0.63
N THR A 542 -9.21 1.27 0.20
CA THR A 542 -8.23 0.83 -0.79
C THR A 542 -6.81 0.89 -0.27
N TYR A 543 -6.23 -0.25 -0.01
CA TYR A 543 -4.84 -0.54 0.37
C TYR A 543 -4.61 -2.05 0.16
N ALA A 544 -3.38 -2.54 0.29
CA ALA A 544 -3.08 -3.97 0.19
C ALA A 544 -3.59 -4.62 -1.09
N SER A 545 -3.65 -3.88 -2.19
CA SER A 545 -4.21 -4.29 -3.50
C SER A 545 -5.56 -5.02 -3.40
N ARG A 546 -6.38 -4.64 -2.39
CA ARG A 546 -7.64 -5.32 -2.06
C ARG A 546 -8.83 -4.93 -2.93
N SER A 547 -8.76 -3.80 -3.63
CA SER A 547 -9.92 -3.27 -4.36
C SER A 547 -10.47 -4.28 -5.39
N THR A 548 -9.66 -4.77 -6.31
CA THR A 548 -10.11 -5.79 -7.27
C THR A 548 -10.51 -7.11 -6.59
N PRO A 549 -9.69 -7.70 -5.70
CA PRO A 549 -10.02 -8.96 -5.05
C PRO A 549 -11.29 -8.95 -4.20
N VAL A 550 -11.62 -7.85 -3.56
CA VAL A 550 -12.73 -7.77 -2.60
C VAL A 550 -13.88 -6.91 -3.12
N ALA A 551 -13.64 -5.61 -3.39
CA ALA A 551 -14.69 -4.73 -3.90
C ALA A 551 -15.10 -5.09 -5.33
N GLY A 552 -14.14 -5.42 -6.22
CA GLY A 552 -14.45 -5.89 -7.58
C GLY A 552 -15.27 -7.18 -7.61
N ALA A 553 -15.01 -8.08 -6.66
CA ALA A 553 -15.83 -9.28 -6.47
C ALA A 553 -17.27 -8.92 -6.02
N ALA A 554 -17.40 -7.98 -5.07
CA ALA A 554 -18.73 -7.49 -4.64
C ALA A 554 -19.49 -6.84 -5.82
N VAL A 555 -18.79 -6.09 -6.69
CA VAL A 555 -19.38 -5.51 -7.92
C VAL A 555 -19.89 -6.60 -8.86
N ALA A 556 -19.09 -7.63 -9.13
CA ALA A 556 -19.53 -8.76 -9.95
C ALA A 556 -20.74 -9.48 -9.34
N MET A 557 -20.72 -9.68 -8.03
CA MET A 557 -21.83 -10.35 -7.32
C MET A 557 -23.13 -9.54 -7.33
N VAL A 558 -23.07 -8.23 -7.13
CA VAL A 558 -24.29 -7.39 -7.19
C VAL A 558 -24.84 -7.34 -8.61
N ALA A 559 -23.98 -7.27 -9.62
CA ALA A 559 -24.41 -7.33 -11.03
C ALA A 559 -25.10 -8.67 -11.35
N ARG A 560 -24.59 -9.81 -10.84
CA ARG A 560 -25.24 -11.12 -10.98
C ARG A 560 -26.59 -11.20 -10.28
N LYS A 561 -26.75 -10.57 -9.11
CA LYS A 561 -28.07 -10.44 -8.46
C LYS A 561 -29.05 -9.64 -9.29
N ILE A 562 -28.61 -8.53 -9.89
CA ILE A 562 -29.41 -7.73 -10.83
C ILE A 562 -29.80 -8.57 -12.04
N ARG A 563 -28.86 -9.30 -12.64
CA ARG A 563 -29.13 -10.20 -13.78
C ARG A 563 -30.15 -11.28 -13.44
N ALA A 564 -30.06 -11.88 -12.25
CA ALA A 564 -31.02 -12.87 -11.78
C ALA A 564 -32.44 -12.27 -11.62
N LYS A 565 -32.54 -11.03 -11.08
CA LYS A 565 -33.84 -10.30 -11.01
C LYS A 565 -34.40 -9.98 -12.41
N ALA A 566 -33.51 -9.48 -13.29
CA ALA A 566 -33.85 -9.17 -14.67
C ALA A 566 -34.32 -10.40 -15.47
N ARG A 567 -33.74 -11.60 -15.21
CA ARG A 567 -34.15 -12.86 -15.82
C ARG A 567 -35.62 -13.19 -15.53
N LYS A 568 -36.11 -12.96 -14.32
CA LYS A 568 -37.50 -13.16 -13.91
C LYS A 568 -38.42 -12.16 -14.66
N ILE A 569 -37.98 -10.92 -14.78
CA ILE A 569 -38.70 -9.90 -15.54
C ILE A 569 -38.77 -10.28 -17.03
N ALA A 570 -37.66 -10.75 -17.60
CA ALA A 570 -37.61 -11.22 -18.98
C ALA A 570 -38.56 -12.40 -19.24
N ALA A 571 -38.64 -13.36 -18.31
CA ALA A 571 -39.57 -14.48 -18.39
C ALA A 571 -41.03 -13.98 -18.42
N HIS A 572 -41.37 -12.99 -17.59
CA HIS A 572 -42.70 -12.35 -17.60
C HIS A 572 -42.97 -11.64 -18.91
N LEU A 573 -42.05 -10.82 -19.41
CA LEU A 573 -42.22 -10.11 -20.70
C LEU A 573 -42.34 -11.04 -21.91
N LEU A 574 -41.66 -12.18 -21.83
CA LEU A 574 -41.68 -13.20 -22.90
C LEU A 574 -42.76 -14.26 -22.70
N GLU A 575 -43.55 -14.18 -21.61
CA GLU A 575 -44.60 -15.15 -21.26
C GLU A 575 -44.09 -16.60 -21.33
N VAL A 576 -42.98 -16.89 -20.67
CA VAL A 576 -42.35 -18.22 -20.57
C VAL A 576 -41.86 -18.49 -19.16
N SER A 577 -41.55 -19.77 -18.86
CA SER A 577 -40.89 -20.11 -17.57
C SER A 577 -39.49 -19.50 -17.47
N GLU A 578 -39.05 -19.12 -16.26
CA GLU A 578 -37.70 -18.62 -16.01
C GLU A 578 -36.63 -19.65 -16.45
N GLU A 579 -36.93 -20.95 -16.37
CA GLU A 579 -36.06 -22.02 -16.80
C GLU A 579 -35.81 -22.05 -18.32
N ASP A 580 -36.74 -21.50 -19.11
CA ASP A 580 -36.60 -21.41 -20.56
C ASP A 580 -35.85 -20.19 -21.04
N ILE A 581 -35.41 -19.31 -20.11
CA ILE A 581 -34.64 -18.11 -20.45
C ILE A 581 -33.16 -18.42 -20.45
N GLU A 582 -32.50 -18.12 -21.53
CA GLU A 582 -31.04 -18.05 -21.65
C GLU A 582 -30.60 -16.57 -21.65
N TRP A 583 -29.33 -16.36 -21.29
CA TRP A 583 -28.72 -15.03 -21.27
C TRP A 583 -27.43 -15.01 -22.10
N GLU A 584 -27.31 -14.01 -22.92
CA GLU A 584 -26.10 -13.71 -23.66
C GLU A 584 -25.92 -12.19 -23.65
N LEU A 585 -24.80 -11.72 -23.16
CA LEU A 585 -24.37 -10.34 -22.97
C LEU A 585 -25.44 -9.26 -23.20
N GLY A 586 -26.17 -8.89 -22.15
CA GLY A 586 -27.20 -7.84 -22.17
C GLY A 586 -28.55 -8.24 -22.77
N ARG A 587 -28.71 -9.49 -23.19
CA ARG A 587 -29.96 -9.98 -23.78
C ARG A 587 -30.44 -11.29 -23.16
N PHE A 588 -31.71 -11.34 -22.80
CA PHE A 588 -32.41 -12.55 -22.36
C PHE A 588 -33.27 -13.06 -23.55
N TYR A 589 -33.22 -14.34 -23.82
CA TYR A 589 -33.94 -14.95 -24.92
C TYR A 589 -34.48 -16.33 -24.56
N VAL A 590 -35.51 -16.77 -25.29
CA VAL A 590 -36.10 -18.09 -25.09
C VAL A 590 -35.15 -19.15 -25.66
N ARG A 591 -34.81 -20.16 -24.88
CA ARG A 591 -33.86 -21.24 -25.24
C ARG A 591 -34.20 -21.90 -26.57
N SER A 592 -35.50 -22.13 -26.83
CA SER A 592 -35.98 -22.76 -28.05
C SER A 592 -36.05 -21.82 -29.27
N ASN A 593 -35.97 -20.50 -29.06
CA ASN A 593 -36.06 -19.49 -30.13
C ASN A 593 -35.23 -18.25 -29.76
N LYS A 594 -33.97 -18.21 -30.19
CA LYS A 594 -33.04 -17.10 -29.88
C LYS A 594 -33.50 -15.73 -30.41
N GLU A 595 -34.35 -15.68 -31.46
CA GLU A 595 -34.88 -14.41 -31.98
C GLU A 595 -35.90 -13.79 -31.00
N ARG A 596 -36.58 -14.61 -30.21
CA ARG A 596 -37.54 -14.15 -29.19
C ARG A 596 -36.78 -13.81 -27.90
N GLY A 597 -36.51 -12.52 -27.70
CA GLY A 597 -35.76 -12.06 -26.56
C GLY A 597 -35.93 -10.58 -26.28
N VAL A 598 -35.55 -10.17 -25.06
CA VAL A 598 -35.59 -8.81 -24.55
C VAL A 598 -34.20 -8.40 -24.04
N THR A 599 -33.91 -7.10 -24.06
CA THR A 599 -32.66 -6.55 -23.57
C THR A 599 -32.70 -6.29 -22.07
N ILE A 600 -31.53 -6.07 -21.45
CA ILE A 600 -31.45 -5.61 -20.05
C ILE A 600 -32.14 -4.25 -19.88
N GLN A 601 -32.17 -3.39 -20.93
CA GLN A 601 -32.86 -2.11 -20.94
C GLN A 601 -34.38 -2.29 -20.91
N ASP A 602 -34.92 -3.27 -21.67
CA ASP A 602 -36.34 -3.60 -21.62
C ASP A 602 -36.75 -4.12 -20.24
N CYS A 603 -35.91 -4.96 -19.61
CA CYS A 603 -36.12 -5.43 -18.26
C CYS A 603 -36.05 -4.28 -17.23
N ALA A 604 -35.14 -3.33 -17.44
CA ALA A 604 -35.02 -2.16 -16.57
C ALA A 604 -36.25 -1.25 -16.64
N LEU A 605 -36.77 -1.00 -17.82
CA LEU A 605 -38.02 -0.25 -17.98
C LEU A 605 -39.21 -1.01 -17.35
N ALA A 606 -39.33 -2.30 -17.61
CA ALA A 606 -40.38 -3.14 -17.07
C ALA A 606 -40.35 -3.24 -15.52
N ALA A 607 -39.16 -3.19 -14.93
CA ALA A 607 -39.01 -3.19 -13.47
C ALA A 607 -39.73 -2.05 -12.75
N TYR A 608 -40.15 -1.00 -13.48
CA TYR A 608 -40.90 0.15 -12.95
C TYR A 608 -42.29 0.30 -13.54
N SER A 609 -42.60 -0.39 -14.64
CA SER A 609 -43.84 -0.19 -15.41
C SER A 609 -44.68 -1.46 -15.64
N ASN A 610 -44.04 -2.64 -15.67
CA ASN A 610 -44.70 -3.92 -15.94
C ASN A 610 -43.99 -5.07 -15.23
N MET A 611 -44.05 -5.05 -13.93
CA MET A 611 -43.40 -6.05 -13.07
C MET A 611 -44.26 -7.32 -12.92
N PRO A 612 -43.63 -8.48 -12.77
CA PRO A 612 -44.34 -9.66 -12.28
C PRO A 612 -44.96 -9.43 -10.90
N ASP A 613 -46.18 -9.98 -10.74
CA ASP A 613 -46.88 -9.93 -9.44
C ASP A 613 -46.02 -10.53 -8.31
N GLY A 614 -45.97 -9.81 -7.17
CA GLY A 614 -45.22 -10.24 -5.97
C GLY A 614 -43.71 -9.93 -6.00
N MET A 615 -43.19 -9.29 -7.02
CA MET A 615 -41.82 -8.78 -7.04
C MET A 615 -41.73 -7.34 -6.53
N GLU A 616 -40.67 -6.97 -5.86
CA GLU A 616 -40.39 -5.58 -5.50
C GLU A 616 -40.06 -4.73 -6.74
N PRO A 617 -40.63 -3.53 -6.87
CA PRO A 617 -40.32 -2.59 -7.95
C PRO A 617 -38.84 -2.19 -8.00
N GLY A 618 -38.40 -1.74 -9.16
CA GLY A 618 -37.01 -1.30 -9.38
C GLY A 618 -36.05 -2.43 -9.70
N LEU A 619 -34.95 -2.07 -10.33
CA LEU A 619 -33.87 -2.99 -10.69
C LEU A 619 -32.59 -2.57 -9.92
N GLU A 620 -32.58 -2.83 -8.62
CA GLU A 620 -31.49 -2.49 -7.71
C GLU A 620 -31.22 -3.62 -6.71
N ASN A 621 -29.96 -3.69 -6.26
CA ASN A 621 -29.53 -4.64 -5.25
C ASN A 621 -28.22 -4.19 -4.58
N ASN A 622 -27.85 -4.85 -3.49
CA ASN A 622 -26.54 -4.75 -2.88
C ASN A 622 -25.91 -6.14 -2.69
N ALA A 623 -24.58 -6.18 -2.57
CA ALA A 623 -23.82 -7.38 -2.28
C ALA A 623 -22.65 -7.07 -1.36
N TYR A 624 -22.26 -8.09 -0.59
CA TYR A 624 -21.12 -8.09 0.32
C TYR A 624 -20.22 -9.25 -0.05
N TYR A 625 -18.92 -9.05 -0.01
CA TYR A 625 -17.97 -10.12 -0.28
C TYR A 625 -16.87 -10.14 0.78
N ASP A 626 -16.76 -11.27 1.44
CA ASP A 626 -15.68 -11.63 2.36
C ASP A 626 -14.97 -12.85 1.75
N PRO A 627 -13.78 -12.69 1.18
CA PRO A 627 -13.13 -13.76 0.44
C PRO A 627 -12.73 -14.93 1.35
N PRO A 628 -12.81 -16.19 0.86
CA PRO A 628 -12.41 -17.36 1.63
C PRO A 628 -10.89 -17.48 1.79
N ASN A 629 -10.12 -16.82 0.96
CA ASN A 629 -8.65 -16.79 0.94
C ASN A 629 -8.15 -15.46 0.37
N LEU A 630 -6.88 -15.17 0.55
CA LEU A 630 -6.18 -14.09 -0.16
C LEU A 630 -6.01 -14.45 -1.64
N THR A 631 -5.76 -13.45 -2.48
CA THR A 631 -5.36 -13.71 -3.86
C THR A 631 -3.82 -13.74 -3.97
N TRP A 632 -3.31 -14.62 -4.82
CA TRP A 632 -1.89 -14.89 -4.96
C TRP A 632 -1.42 -14.61 -6.39
N PRO A 633 -1.16 -13.34 -6.75
CA PRO A 633 -0.49 -13.03 -8.02
C PRO A 633 0.94 -13.53 -7.99
N PHE A 634 1.53 -13.69 -9.16
CA PHE A 634 2.94 -14.00 -9.29
C PHE A 634 3.62 -13.01 -10.23
N ALA A 635 4.86 -12.66 -9.95
CA ALA A 635 5.67 -11.84 -10.83
C ALA A 635 7.10 -12.37 -10.92
N ALA A 636 7.71 -12.16 -12.09
CA ALA A 636 9.13 -12.38 -12.34
C ALA A 636 9.70 -11.12 -13.03
N TYR A 637 10.63 -10.44 -12.36
CA TYR A 637 11.27 -9.22 -12.86
C TYR A 637 12.73 -9.46 -13.14
N PHE A 638 13.18 -8.92 -14.26
CA PHE A 638 14.55 -9.06 -14.78
C PHE A 638 15.09 -7.68 -15.11
N VAL A 639 16.25 -7.39 -14.60
CA VAL A 639 16.93 -6.10 -14.81
C VAL A 639 18.31 -6.36 -15.36
N LYS A 640 18.69 -5.69 -16.44
CA LYS A 640 20.03 -5.68 -17.01
C LYS A 640 20.65 -4.30 -16.83
N VAL A 641 21.84 -4.26 -16.22
CA VAL A 641 22.55 -3.00 -15.93
C VAL A 641 23.97 -3.02 -16.48
N GLU A 642 24.53 -1.84 -16.73
CA GLU A 642 25.96 -1.60 -16.91
C GLU A 642 26.46 -0.69 -15.78
N VAL A 643 27.49 -1.10 -15.06
CA VAL A 643 28.15 -0.32 -14.03
C VAL A 643 29.45 0.27 -14.58
N ASP A 644 29.64 1.56 -14.42
CA ASP A 644 30.87 2.27 -14.75
C ASP A 644 31.91 2.05 -13.65
N ALA A 645 33.02 1.41 -14.01
CA ALA A 645 34.05 1.02 -13.04
C ALA A 645 34.87 2.21 -12.49
N GLU A 646 34.82 3.38 -13.13
CA GLU A 646 35.58 4.57 -12.70
C GLU A 646 34.79 5.46 -11.75
N THR A 647 33.45 5.42 -11.82
CA THR A 647 32.57 6.33 -11.07
C THR A 647 31.59 5.63 -10.13
N GLY A 648 31.31 4.33 -10.34
CA GLY A 648 30.25 3.61 -9.64
C GLY A 648 28.83 3.97 -10.11
N VAL A 649 28.68 4.81 -11.13
CA VAL A 649 27.38 5.06 -11.78
C VAL A 649 26.94 3.80 -12.48
N TRP A 650 25.64 3.50 -12.39
CA TRP A 650 25.06 2.35 -13.07
C TRP A 650 23.83 2.75 -13.88
N ASP A 651 23.78 2.25 -15.09
CA ASP A 651 22.71 2.49 -16.05
C ASP A 651 21.85 1.27 -16.25
N VAL A 652 20.53 1.46 -16.31
CA VAL A 652 19.58 0.39 -16.61
C VAL A 652 19.46 0.23 -18.13
N LEU A 653 19.95 -0.89 -18.65
CA LEU A 653 19.91 -1.19 -20.09
C LEU A 653 18.57 -1.78 -20.51
N LYS A 654 17.93 -2.58 -19.64
CA LYS A 654 16.65 -3.23 -19.92
C LYS A 654 15.96 -3.66 -18.62
N VAL A 655 14.64 -3.48 -18.57
CA VAL A 655 13.78 -4.07 -17.55
C VAL A 655 12.70 -4.89 -18.22
N VAL A 656 12.54 -6.14 -17.81
CA VAL A 656 11.47 -7.04 -18.26
C VAL A 656 10.62 -7.43 -17.06
N ALA A 657 9.31 -7.28 -17.17
CA ALA A 657 8.35 -7.67 -16.17
C ALA A 657 7.38 -8.70 -16.73
N VAL A 658 7.18 -9.79 -16.01
CA VAL A 658 6.19 -10.82 -16.35
C VAL A 658 5.25 -10.98 -15.16
N ASP A 659 3.99 -10.60 -15.32
CA ASP A 659 3.01 -10.56 -14.25
C ASP A 659 1.82 -11.48 -14.51
N ASP A 660 1.47 -12.29 -13.51
CA ASP A 660 0.24 -13.09 -13.45
C ASP A 660 -0.67 -12.55 -12.34
N CYS A 661 -1.58 -11.65 -12.71
CA CYS A 661 -2.62 -11.13 -11.82
C CYS A 661 -4.01 -11.73 -12.11
N GLY A 662 -4.05 -12.93 -12.65
CA GLY A 662 -5.30 -13.55 -13.09
C GLY A 662 -5.95 -12.83 -14.26
N VAL A 663 -7.27 -12.80 -14.30
CA VAL A 663 -8.02 -12.13 -15.36
C VAL A 663 -7.85 -10.62 -15.26
N ARG A 664 -7.33 -9.99 -16.31
CA ARG A 664 -7.15 -8.54 -16.42
C ARG A 664 -8.46 -7.86 -16.79
N ILE A 665 -8.98 -7.01 -15.91
CA ILE A 665 -10.18 -6.21 -16.18
C ILE A 665 -9.89 -5.18 -17.27
N ASN A 666 -8.79 -4.44 -17.09
CA ASN A 666 -8.31 -3.44 -18.04
C ASN A 666 -6.78 -3.56 -18.19
N PRO A 667 -6.28 -4.04 -19.32
CA PRO A 667 -4.84 -4.20 -19.53
C PRO A 667 -4.04 -2.90 -19.35
N MET A 668 -4.53 -1.76 -19.88
CA MET A 668 -3.85 -0.47 -19.75
C MET A 668 -3.71 0.00 -18.30
N VAL A 669 -4.71 -0.24 -17.46
CA VAL A 669 -4.66 0.08 -16.02
C VAL A 669 -3.66 -0.83 -15.30
N VAL A 670 -3.66 -2.13 -15.60
CA VAL A 670 -2.70 -3.10 -15.05
C VAL A 670 -1.27 -2.70 -15.40
N GLU A 671 -1.01 -2.42 -16.67
CA GLU A 671 0.31 -1.98 -17.15
C GLU A 671 0.76 -0.69 -16.45
N GLY A 672 -0.15 0.28 -16.29
CA GLY A 672 0.11 1.52 -15.56
C GLY A 672 0.49 1.28 -14.08
N GLN A 673 -0.13 0.31 -13.41
CA GLN A 673 0.21 -0.08 -12.04
C GLN A 673 1.60 -0.73 -11.97
N ILE A 674 1.93 -1.61 -12.91
CA ILE A 674 3.24 -2.28 -12.98
C ILE A 674 4.33 -1.25 -13.26
N MET A 675 4.17 -0.40 -14.28
CA MET A 675 5.16 0.64 -14.64
C MET A 675 5.43 1.60 -13.47
N GLY A 676 4.36 2.08 -12.81
CA GLY A 676 4.49 2.94 -11.64
C GLY A 676 5.20 2.26 -10.47
N GLY A 677 4.93 0.96 -10.24
CA GLY A 677 5.61 0.20 -9.19
C GLY A 677 7.08 -0.09 -9.50
N LEU A 678 7.43 -0.34 -10.76
CA LEU A 678 8.83 -0.50 -11.19
C LEU A 678 9.61 0.81 -11.12
N THR A 679 8.98 1.95 -11.42
CA THR A 679 9.58 3.28 -11.22
C THR A 679 9.93 3.51 -9.76
N GLU A 680 9.02 3.18 -8.85
CA GLU A 680 9.25 3.27 -7.41
C GLU A 680 10.32 2.28 -6.93
N ALA A 681 10.34 1.06 -7.46
CA ALA A 681 11.36 0.06 -7.18
C ALA A 681 12.77 0.54 -7.60
N TYR A 682 12.87 1.15 -8.78
CA TYR A 682 14.09 1.81 -9.23
C TYR A 682 14.51 2.94 -8.30
N ALA A 683 13.55 3.79 -7.87
CA ALA A 683 13.81 4.88 -6.93
C ALA A 683 14.41 4.38 -5.62
N MET A 684 13.80 3.36 -5.02
CA MET A 684 14.30 2.76 -3.77
C MET A 684 15.70 2.15 -3.95
N ALA A 685 15.92 1.47 -5.06
CA ALA A 685 17.21 0.84 -5.34
C ALA A 685 18.33 1.87 -5.58
N SER A 686 18.02 3.06 -6.12
CA SER A 686 19.01 4.01 -6.62
C SER A 686 19.21 5.27 -5.77
N MET A 687 18.14 5.84 -5.18
CA MET A 687 18.22 7.21 -4.65
C MET A 687 17.28 7.53 -3.48
N GLN A 688 16.20 6.76 -3.28
CA GLN A 688 15.15 7.13 -2.34
C GLN A 688 15.39 6.57 -0.95
N TYR A 689 15.72 7.41 0.02
CA TYR A 689 15.79 7.02 1.43
C TYR A 689 15.71 8.23 2.35
N GLN A 690 15.18 8.03 3.55
CA GLN A 690 15.09 9.07 4.56
C GLN A 690 16.22 8.93 5.58
N THR A 691 16.93 10.02 5.80
CA THR A 691 18.06 10.08 6.74
C THR A 691 17.80 11.06 7.87
N TYR A 692 18.46 10.78 8.98
CA TYR A 692 18.48 11.60 10.18
C TYR A 692 19.92 11.78 10.62
N ASP A 693 20.23 12.96 11.17
CA ASP A 693 21.51 13.16 11.86
C ASP A 693 21.47 12.63 13.31
N ASP A 694 22.58 12.74 14.03
CA ASP A 694 22.71 12.24 15.41
C ASP A 694 21.85 13.04 16.40
N GLU A 695 21.44 14.26 16.05
CA GLU A 695 20.51 15.11 16.82
C GLU A 695 19.05 14.79 16.50
N GLY A 696 18.80 13.85 15.58
CA GLY A 696 17.46 13.43 15.17
C GLY A 696 16.77 14.39 14.19
N ASN A 697 17.52 15.30 13.55
CA ASN A 697 16.98 16.13 12.51
C ASN A 697 16.74 15.32 11.23
N CYS A 698 15.57 15.49 10.65
CA CYS A 698 15.18 14.87 9.39
C CYS A 698 15.85 15.60 8.22
N ILE A 699 16.87 14.99 7.61
CA ILE A 699 17.60 15.59 6.48
C ILE A 699 16.74 15.62 5.22
N GLY A 700 16.02 14.55 4.91
CA GLY A 700 15.15 14.45 3.74
C GLY A 700 13.82 15.20 3.87
N SER A 701 13.85 16.45 4.35
CA SER A 701 12.64 17.27 4.57
C SER A 701 12.11 17.98 3.32
N ASN A 702 12.77 17.81 2.18
CA ASN A 702 12.41 18.39 0.89
C ASN A 702 12.90 17.50 -0.27
N TYR A 703 12.48 17.80 -1.51
CA TYR A 703 12.85 17.00 -2.70
C TYR A 703 14.26 17.27 -3.26
N MET A 704 15.05 18.13 -2.63
CA MET A 704 16.48 18.24 -2.93
C MET A 704 17.31 17.18 -2.21
N ASP A 705 16.80 16.71 -1.05
CA ASP A 705 17.49 15.75 -0.19
C ASP A 705 16.79 14.38 -0.19
N TYR A 706 15.47 14.35 -0.28
CA TYR A 706 14.67 13.12 -0.50
C TYR A 706 14.36 13.00 -1.99
N LEU A 707 15.20 12.28 -2.71
CA LEU A 707 15.13 12.23 -4.17
C LEU A 707 14.00 11.32 -4.66
N LEU A 708 13.30 11.77 -5.70
CA LEU A 708 12.35 11.00 -6.47
C LEU A 708 12.78 11.00 -7.95
N PRO A 709 12.64 9.87 -8.67
CA PRO A 709 13.01 9.82 -10.09
C PRO A 709 12.07 10.69 -10.92
N THR A 710 12.64 11.43 -11.86
CA THR A 710 11.87 12.12 -12.89
C THR A 710 11.67 11.21 -14.10
N ALA A 711 10.98 11.72 -15.12
CA ALA A 711 10.83 10.97 -16.38
C ALA A 711 12.17 10.72 -17.09
N TRP A 712 13.22 11.48 -16.74
CA TRP A 712 14.56 11.31 -17.32
C TRP A 712 15.28 10.08 -16.74
N GLU A 713 15.22 9.88 -15.42
CA GLU A 713 15.87 8.74 -14.75
C GLU A 713 15.06 7.44 -14.88
N THR A 714 13.75 7.55 -15.08
CA THR A 714 12.89 6.37 -15.15
C THR A 714 13.22 5.52 -16.38
N PRO A 715 13.60 4.23 -16.19
CA PRO A 715 13.93 3.36 -17.32
C PRO A 715 12.69 2.95 -18.12
N GLY A 716 12.88 2.49 -19.36
CA GLY A 716 11.83 1.85 -20.14
C GLY A 716 11.54 0.43 -19.65
N PHE A 717 10.27 0.01 -19.73
CA PHE A 717 9.80 -1.28 -19.27
C PHE A 717 9.23 -2.13 -20.41
N GLU A 718 9.64 -3.38 -20.52
CA GLU A 718 9.04 -4.39 -21.40
C GLU A 718 8.13 -5.30 -20.55
N LEU A 719 6.82 -5.28 -20.83
CA LEU A 719 5.81 -5.95 -20.03
C LEU A 719 5.27 -7.19 -20.75
N HIS A 720 5.16 -8.29 -20.02
CA HIS A 720 4.56 -9.55 -20.45
C HIS A 720 3.52 -10.03 -19.48
N GLU A 721 2.62 -10.92 -19.92
CA GLU A 721 1.57 -11.46 -19.09
C GLU A 721 1.52 -12.98 -19.10
N VAL A 722 1.11 -13.52 -17.95
CA VAL A 722 0.56 -14.84 -17.78
C VAL A 722 -0.80 -14.69 -17.12
N VAL A 723 -1.76 -15.56 -17.47
CA VAL A 723 -3.11 -15.48 -16.90
C VAL A 723 -3.44 -16.80 -16.24
N THR A 724 -3.43 -16.82 -14.91
CA THR A 724 -3.93 -17.94 -14.09
C THR A 724 -5.08 -17.43 -13.23
N PRO A 725 -6.34 -17.72 -13.57
CA PRO A 725 -7.48 -17.21 -12.82
C PRO A 725 -7.45 -17.61 -11.34
N CYS A 726 -7.83 -16.67 -10.47
CA CYS A 726 -8.06 -16.95 -9.05
C CYS A 726 -9.30 -17.84 -8.90
N PRO A 727 -9.21 -19.02 -8.25
CA PRO A 727 -10.30 -20.01 -8.23
C PRO A 727 -11.51 -19.56 -7.41
N HIS A 728 -11.35 -18.67 -6.45
CA HIS A 728 -12.45 -18.21 -5.58
C HIS A 728 -12.96 -16.81 -5.96
N HIS A 729 -12.31 -16.08 -6.89
CA HIS A 729 -12.79 -14.77 -7.31
C HIS A 729 -13.85 -14.89 -8.43
N PRO A 730 -14.99 -14.18 -8.37
CA PRO A 730 -16.09 -14.33 -9.33
C PRO A 730 -15.70 -14.20 -10.81
N ILE A 731 -14.69 -13.38 -11.12
CA ILE A 731 -14.19 -13.16 -12.49
C ILE A 731 -12.74 -13.63 -12.66
N GLY A 732 -12.16 -14.32 -11.67
CA GLY A 732 -10.81 -14.86 -11.74
C GLY A 732 -9.67 -13.83 -11.62
N ALA A 733 -9.94 -12.60 -11.20
CA ALA A 733 -8.92 -11.57 -11.03
C ALA A 733 -8.14 -11.74 -9.72
N LYS A 734 -6.91 -11.22 -9.69
CA LYS A 734 -6.04 -11.10 -8.50
C LYS A 734 -5.62 -9.65 -8.33
N GLY A 735 -5.08 -9.28 -7.18
CA GLY A 735 -4.48 -7.96 -6.98
C GLY A 735 -3.20 -7.79 -7.80
N VAL A 736 -2.82 -6.53 -8.12
CA VAL A 736 -1.59 -6.22 -8.86
C VAL A 736 -0.99 -4.87 -8.49
N GLY A 737 -1.75 -4.04 -7.74
CA GLY A 737 -1.41 -2.63 -7.53
C GLY A 737 -0.05 -2.39 -6.85
N GLU A 738 0.48 -3.37 -6.13
CA GLU A 738 1.70 -3.26 -5.33
C GLU A 738 2.84 -4.19 -5.79
N CYS A 739 2.53 -5.24 -6.60
CA CYS A 739 3.46 -6.31 -6.99
C CYS A 739 4.83 -5.81 -7.46
N ALA A 740 4.85 -4.81 -8.31
CA ALA A 740 6.09 -4.34 -8.92
C ALA A 740 7.01 -3.61 -7.91
N THR A 741 6.45 -2.91 -6.95
CA THR A 741 7.20 -2.30 -5.85
C THR A 741 7.73 -3.35 -4.88
N VAL A 742 7.01 -4.47 -4.72
CA VAL A 742 7.37 -5.56 -3.81
C VAL A 742 8.62 -6.30 -4.28
N ALA A 743 8.65 -6.74 -5.51
CA ALA A 743 9.74 -7.58 -6.03
C ALA A 743 10.81 -6.79 -6.80
N GLY A 744 10.45 -5.64 -7.35
CA GLY A 744 11.33 -4.85 -8.20
C GLY A 744 12.67 -4.45 -7.57
N PRO A 745 12.71 -3.94 -6.33
CA PRO A 745 13.97 -3.50 -5.70
C PRO A 745 15.04 -4.58 -5.69
N ALA A 746 14.66 -5.82 -5.37
CA ALA A 746 15.62 -6.94 -5.36
C ALA A 746 16.18 -7.24 -6.76
N ALA A 747 15.40 -7.08 -7.83
CA ALA A 747 15.89 -7.29 -9.19
C ALA A 747 16.97 -6.26 -9.55
N PHE A 748 16.78 -4.98 -9.20
CA PHE A 748 17.79 -3.94 -9.42
C PHE A 748 19.06 -4.20 -8.60
N VAL A 749 18.93 -4.52 -7.31
CA VAL A 749 20.09 -4.80 -6.45
C VAL A 749 20.82 -6.05 -6.91
N ASN A 750 20.10 -7.12 -7.27
CA ASN A 750 20.70 -8.35 -7.78
C ASN A 750 21.49 -8.08 -9.07
N ALA A 751 21.02 -7.19 -9.95
CA ALA A 751 21.70 -6.83 -11.19
C ALA A 751 23.05 -6.14 -10.94
N VAL A 752 23.07 -5.14 -10.05
CA VAL A 752 24.32 -4.44 -9.71
C VAL A 752 25.30 -5.40 -9.01
N VAL A 753 24.80 -6.22 -8.08
CA VAL A 753 25.64 -7.21 -7.36
C VAL A 753 26.19 -8.28 -8.31
N ASP A 754 25.40 -8.76 -9.30
CA ASP A 754 25.89 -9.71 -10.31
C ASP A 754 27.00 -9.09 -11.19
N ALA A 755 26.90 -7.79 -11.50
CA ALA A 755 27.97 -7.07 -12.21
C ALA A 755 29.30 -7.09 -11.43
N LEU A 756 29.23 -6.99 -10.09
CA LEU A 756 30.38 -6.90 -9.18
C LEU A 756 30.78 -8.22 -8.52
N GLY A 757 30.01 -9.29 -8.71
CA GLY A 757 30.22 -10.57 -8.00
C GLY A 757 31.60 -11.19 -8.20
N HIS A 758 32.25 -10.97 -9.35
CA HIS A 758 33.61 -11.41 -9.61
C HIS A 758 34.70 -10.74 -8.76
N LEU A 759 34.37 -9.61 -8.10
CA LEU A 759 35.21 -8.89 -7.15
C LEU A 759 35.00 -9.36 -5.71
N GLY A 760 34.05 -10.26 -5.47
CA GLY A 760 33.70 -10.76 -4.14
C GLY A 760 32.55 -10.02 -3.46
N VAL A 761 31.93 -9.02 -4.13
CA VAL A 761 30.78 -8.28 -3.59
C VAL A 761 29.54 -9.17 -3.60
N ARG A 762 28.89 -9.35 -2.46
CA ARG A 762 27.67 -10.14 -2.27
C ARG A 762 26.44 -9.27 -1.98
N ASN A 763 26.65 -8.08 -1.39
CA ASN A 763 25.58 -7.17 -1.06
C ASN A 763 25.99 -5.69 -1.15
N ILE A 764 25.05 -4.87 -1.59
CA ILE A 764 25.07 -3.42 -1.44
C ILE A 764 23.66 -3.05 -0.97
N ASP A 765 23.54 -2.54 0.25
CA ASP A 765 22.25 -2.08 0.76
C ASP A 765 21.74 -0.85 0.01
N MET A 766 20.44 -0.78 -0.17
CA MET A 766 19.79 0.37 -0.83
C MET A 766 19.92 1.67 -0.01
N PRO A 767 19.94 2.82 -0.67
CA PRO A 767 20.04 3.01 -2.12
C PRO A 767 21.47 2.78 -2.60
N MET A 768 21.63 2.19 -3.78
CA MET A 768 22.93 1.96 -4.43
C MET A 768 23.40 3.24 -5.13
N MET A 769 23.65 4.29 -4.35
CA MET A 769 24.21 5.55 -4.86
C MET A 769 25.61 5.33 -5.44
N PRO A 770 26.05 6.13 -6.42
CA PRO A 770 27.33 5.93 -7.12
C PRO A 770 28.54 5.80 -6.18
N ASN A 771 28.60 6.59 -5.10
CA ASN A 771 29.67 6.51 -4.10
C ASN A 771 29.71 5.16 -3.39
N ARG A 772 28.58 4.56 -3.07
CA ARG A 772 28.48 3.25 -2.40
C ARG A 772 28.84 2.11 -3.35
N VAL A 773 28.42 2.20 -4.62
CA VAL A 773 28.81 1.25 -5.67
C VAL A 773 30.31 1.35 -5.93
N TYR A 774 30.86 2.57 -6.00
CA TYR A 774 32.30 2.80 -6.16
C TYR A 774 33.12 2.24 -4.99
N GLU A 775 32.65 2.39 -3.77
CA GLU A 775 33.27 1.81 -2.58
C GLU A 775 33.28 0.25 -2.68
N ALA A 776 32.17 -0.38 -3.07
CA ALA A 776 32.11 -1.81 -3.29
C ALA A 776 33.09 -2.27 -4.40
N LEU A 777 33.14 -1.52 -5.51
CA LEU A 777 34.08 -1.76 -6.63
C LEU A 777 35.53 -1.75 -6.18
N THR A 778 35.92 -0.75 -5.41
CA THR A 778 37.32 -0.50 -5.05
C THR A 778 37.81 -1.37 -3.88
N THR A 779 36.91 -1.75 -3.01
CA THR A 779 37.25 -2.56 -1.81
C THR A 779 37.00 -4.05 -2.01
N GLY A 780 36.13 -4.44 -2.97
CA GLY A 780 35.69 -5.83 -3.12
C GLY A 780 34.85 -6.32 -1.92
N LYS A 781 34.26 -5.41 -1.15
CA LYS A 781 33.50 -5.73 0.06
C LYS A 781 32.03 -5.36 -0.08
N ASP A 782 31.21 -6.02 0.69
CA ASP A 782 29.81 -5.65 0.88
C ASP A 782 29.68 -4.28 1.50
N ILE A 783 28.67 -3.52 1.05
CA ILE A 783 28.31 -2.22 1.64
C ILE A 783 26.99 -2.41 2.40
N SER A 784 27.10 -2.41 3.72
CA SER A 784 25.96 -2.60 4.62
C SER A 784 25.56 -1.30 5.30
N GLY A 785 24.24 -1.09 5.41
CA GLY A 785 23.65 -0.09 6.31
C GLY A 785 23.51 -0.58 7.75
N MET A 786 23.91 -1.84 8.01
CA MET A 786 23.90 -2.40 9.35
C MET A 786 24.98 -1.72 10.22
N PRO A 787 24.65 -1.25 11.42
CA PRO A 787 25.66 -0.81 12.35
C PRO A 787 26.56 -2.01 12.74
N PRO A 788 27.82 -1.79 13.17
CA PRO A 788 28.75 -2.85 13.52
C PRO A 788 28.39 -3.55 14.87
N VAL A 789 27.10 -3.71 15.14
CA VAL A 789 26.59 -4.35 16.36
C VAL A 789 26.18 -5.77 15.99
N LYS A 790 26.78 -6.75 16.68
CA LYS A 790 26.30 -8.14 16.57
C LYS A 790 24.88 -8.20 17.10
N MET A 791 23.93 -8.56 16.24
CA MET A 791 22.63 -9.03 16.69
C MET A 791 22.92 -10.27 17.52
N GLY A 792 22.82 -10.19 18.84
CA GLY A 792 23.26 -11.24 19.76
C GLY A 792 22.87 -12.65 19.34
N ASP A 793 23.70 -13.62 19.76
CA ASP A 793 23.54 -15.07 19.49
C ASP A 793 22.17 -15.60 19.92
#